data_8211865fe8dfe8569893f6f6dc92b35c
#
_entry.id   8211865fe8dfe8569893f6f6dc92b35c
#
_cell.length_a   1.000
_cell.length_b   1.000
_cell.length_c   1.000
_cell.angle_alpha   90.00
_cell.angle_beta   90.00
_cell.angle_gamma   90.00
#
_symmetry.space_group_name_H-M   'P 1'
#
loop_
_entity.id
_entity.type
_entity.pdbx_description
1 polymer ?
#
loop_
_entity_poly.entity_id
_entity_poly.type
_entity_poly.pdbx_seq_one_letter_code
_entity_poly.pdbx_strand_id
1 'polypeptide(L)'
;MTHHRRHGNNDTGTYDAEMTTALSPAQRYAAFKQTQAKRQSVSSRFARSMPFELDDFQVKANDALEAGDNVLVAAPTGAGKTVVADFAIYLAQERNVKAFYTTPIKALSNQKYHDLVETYGPDRVGLLTGDTSINSEADIVVMTTEVLRNMLYEHSMTLDALRYVILDEVHYLADRFRGPVWEEVIIHLPQSVRIIGLSATVSNVEDFSKWIESVRGDTTLVVSEKRPVPLEQHVLVQADDHTEPELIDLYRRDKDGNQTDKLNAQLVSRLDQLDRKAAKRRGEQRPDRRKGGKGGKWNDHSRRPERHTPRRWAVIDELNFLGILPGIYFIFSRNGCDQAVEQCINAGLELTTDDEVRRIRRIVDEMVEGQLSQEDLKALHFSQFRFALEEGFAPHHAGMVALFRQIVERLFEEGLVKVVFATETLALGINMPARCVVVEKLEKFDGTGHVGLTPGEFTQLTGRAGRRGIDTIGHAVVVDHHGFIPATAAALSSKRVYPLHSSFKPTFNMAVNLLNSSDYETVRITLDHSFAQWEANESAWQLEAQMDTLRKALDGYERAFDCEFGDFKEFMRLRMRLSDLEKNERRKLKHEVFRTQKARSEAFKDLDRRIAELREKGRDHPCRKCPDIQKHLKWGHRWAREMRELERVQHRYDSRTGSVARQFDRICNVLNELGYLDRLDEGAKEHIDYRLTERGQLLRHLYSELDLVLAQAIDDGAFDGLDATELASAVMSLIYEPRRGSGGEPRHYPGGMQGNVAVCAAQLKGVHASIAMLCEDYALDEPRQLDFGITDVVYEWAQGESLSRVLYGTDLTGGDFVRGCKRLADVLQQIAVAGPYLGKRAETLAPIAKQAYENVNRGIVAYSGVD
;
A
#
# COMPACT_ATOMS: atom_id res chain seq x y z
N MET A 1 64.55 26.97 -7.63
CA MET A 1 65.24 25.72 -8.03
C MET A 1 64.77 24.61 -7.04
N THR A 2 64.00 23.72 -7.49
CA THR A 2 63.96 22.27 -7.22
C THR A 2 62.66 21.68 -7.72
N HIS A 3 62.75 20.85 -8.71
CA HIS A 3 61.75 20.10 -9.36
C HIS A 3 61.15 19.04 -8.41
N HIS A 4 59.79 18.98 -8.25
CA HIS A 4 59.07 17.77 -7.81
C HIS A 4 58.34 17.17 -9.01
N ARG A 5 58.81 16.00 -9.43
CA ARG A 5 58.18 15.13 -10.41
C ARG A 5 56.92 14.51 -9.78
N ARG A 6 55.79 14.67 -10.44
CA ARG A 6 54.59 13.89 -10.22
C ARG A 6 54.81 12.50 -10.85
N HIS A 7 54.74 11.44 -10.04
CA HIS A 7 54.50 10.09 -10.52
C HIS A 7 53.02 9.90 -10.68
N GLY A 8 52.54 9.79 -11.92
CA GLY A 8 51.25 9.28 -12.25
C GLY A 8 51.31 7.74 -12.23
N ASN A 9 50.51 7.11 -11.39
CA ASN A 9 50.26 5.67 -11.44
C ASN A 9 49.25 5.39 -12.55
N ASN A 10 49.72 4.92 -13.69
CA ASN A 10 48.91 4.29 -14.73
C ASN A 10 48.92 2.79 -14.44
N ASP A 11 47.94 2.34 -13.62
CA ASP A 11 47.82 0.91 -13.29
C ASP A 11 46.54 0.25 -13.85
N THR A 12 45.94 0.85 -14.89
CA THR A 12 44.82 0.28 -15.62
C THR A 12 45.18 -0.42 -16.94
N GLY A 13 46.50 -0.45 -17.28
CA GLY A 13 46.96 -1.01 -18.56
C GLY A 13 47.39 -2.47 -18.51
N THR A 14 47.63 -3.06 -17.35
CA THR A 14 48.23 -4.40 -17.23
C THR A 14 47.25 -5.55 -17.18
N TYR A 15 46.05 -5.36 -16.64
CA TYR A 15 45.01 -6.44 -16.61
C TYR A 15 44.37 -6.73 -17.97
N ASP A 16 44.17 -5.70 -18.81
CA ASP A 16 43.65 -5.90 -20.17
C ASP A 16 44.65 -6.52 -21.13
N ALA A 17 45.94 -6.37 -20.87
CA ALA A 17 47.02 -6.91 -21.72
C ALA A 17 47.27 -8.42 -21.50
N GLU A 18 47.07 -8.93 -20.28
CA GLU A 18 47.25 -10.37 -19.99
C GLU A 18 46.06 -11.23 -20.47
N MET A 19 44.81 -10.71 -20.44
CA MET A 19 43.63 -11.42 -20.98
C MET A 19 43.65 -11.47 -22.52
N THR A 20 44.23 -10.48 -23.19
CA THR A 20 44.29 -10.43 -24.65
C THR A 20 45.35 -11.39 -25.25
N THR A 21 46.32 -11.86 -24.50
CA THR A 21 47.33 -12.83 -24.98
C THR A 21 46.84 -14.27 -25.05
N ALA A 22 45.75 -14.61 -24.36
CA ALA A 22 45.13 -15.96 -24.35
C ALA A 22 44.09 -16.19 -25.46
N LEU A 23 43.58 -15.14 -26.14
CA LEU A 23 42.54 -15.22 -27.14
C LEU A 23 43.12 -15.40 -28.57
N SER A 24 42.44 -16.24 -29.38
CA SER A 24 42.77 -16.36 -30.82
C SER A 24 42.56 -15.01 -31.56
N PRO A 25 43.19 -14.79 -32.74
CA PRO A 25 42.98 -13.58 -33.53
C PRO A 25 41.47 -13.35 -33.86
N ALA A 26 40.72 -14.39 -34.14
CA ALA A 26 39.27 -14.30 -34.39
C ALA A 26 38.50 -13.86 -33.13
N GLN A 27 38.86 -14.40 -31.97
CA GLN A 27 38.26 -14.00 -30.69
C GLN A 27 38.62 -12.57 -30.30
N ARG A 28 39.86 -12.12 -30.57
CA ARG A 28 40.28 -10.72 -30.38
C ARG A 28 39.53 -9.76 -31.29
N TYR A 29 39.31 -10.13 -32.56
CA TYR A 29 38.53 -9.33 -33.50
C TYR A 29 37.04 -9.28 -33.07
N ALA A 30 36.47 -10.41 -32.65
CA ALA A 30 35.09 -10.47 -32.12
C ALA A 30 34.94 -9.59 -30.87
N ALA A 31 35.88 -9.68 -29.91
CA ALA A 31 35.89 -8.86 -28.69
C ALA A 31 36.07 -7.36 -29.02
N PHE A 32 36.94 -7.01 -29.97
CA PHE A 32 37.11 -5.63 -30.46
C PHE A 32 35.82 -5.10 -31.09
N LYS A 33 35.16 -5.91 -31.94
CA LYS A 33 33.90 -5.55 -32.59
C LYS A 33 32.77 -5.39 -31.57
N GLN A 34 32.71 -6.25 -30.56
CA GLN A 34 31.74 -6.13 -29.44
C GLN A 34 32.02 -4.86 -28.61
N THR A 35 33.28 -4.58 -28.28
CA THR A 35 33.69 -3.37 -27.54
C THR A 35 33.34 -2.11 -28.35
N GLN A 36 33.54 -2.13 -29.67
CA GLN A 36 33.21 -1.02 -30.54
C GLN A 36 31.70 -0.82 -30.65
N ALA A 37 30.93 -1.91 -30.82
CA ALA A 37 29.45 -1.88 -30.80
C ALA A 37 28.91 -1.35 -29.45
N LYS A 38 29.52 -1.83 -28.35
CA LYS A 38 29.14 -1.38 -27.00
C LYS A 38 29.45 0.12 -26.80
N ARG A 39 30.56 0.63 -27.33
CA ARG A 39 30.86 2.06 -27.25
C ARG A 39 29.93 2.95 -28.09
N GLN A 40 29.23 2.41 -29.07
CA GLN A 40 28.27 3.10 -29.94
C GLN A 40 26.82 2.90 -29.49
N SER A 41 26.58 2.06 -28.48
CA SER A 41 25.21 1.80 -27.96
C SER A 41 24.58 3.07 -27.41
N VAL A 42 23.24 3.08 -27.39
CA VAL A 42 22.46 4.18 -26.79
C VAL A 42 22.74 4.29 -25.30
N SER A 43 22.84 3.16 -24.61
CA SER A 43 23.23 3.06 -23.20
C SER A 43 24.58 3.74 -22.92
N SER A 44 25.60 3.51 -23.76
CA SER A 44 26.90 4.17 -23.64
C SER A 44 26.89 5.66 -23.96
N ARG A 45 26.00 6.12 -24.86
CA ARG A 45 25.82 7.56 -25.13
C ARG A 45 25.16 8.25 -23.96
N PHE A 46 24.10 7.64 -23.42
CA PHE A 46 23.43 8.13 -22.22
C PHE A 46 24.39 8.20 -21.01
N ALA A 47 25.17 7.15 -20.75
CA ALA A 47 26.15 7.14 -19.67
C ALA A 47 27.18 8.30 -19.77
N ARG A 48 27.58 8.66 -20.99
CA ARG A 48 28.51 9.80 -21.22
C ARG A 48 27.85 11.18 -21.05
N SER A 49 26.53 11.27 -21.19
CA SER A 49 25.79 12.53 -20.95
C SER A 49 25.55 12.80 -19.47
N MET A 50 25.72 11.81 -18.61
CA MET A 50 25.53 11.96 -17.17
C MET A 50 26.74 12.70 -16.54
N PRO A 51 26.48 13.56 -15.53
CA PRO A 51 27.53 14.27 -14.79
C PRO A 51 28.32 13.38 -13.80
N PHE A 52 27.97 12.09 -13.72
CA PHE A 52 28.57 11.09 -12.80
C PHE A 52 28.65 9.73 -13.50
N GLU A 53 29.51 8.86 -12.97
CA GLU A 53 29.60 7.49 -13.44
C GLU A 53 28.40 6.67 -13.00
N LEU A 54 27.84 5.85 -13.90
CA LEU A 54 26.75 4.96 -13.59
C LEU A 54 27.21 3.78 -12.75
N ASP A 55 26.39 3.38 -11.79
CA ASP A 55 26.60 2.14 -11.03
C ASP A 55 26.39 0.91 -11.93
N ASP A 56 27.08 -0.20 -11.63
CA ASP A 56 26.99 -1.46 -12.40
C ASP A 56 25.56 -1.94 -12.64
N PHE A 57 24.68 -1.77 -11.65
CA PHE A 57 23.28 -2.18 -11.77
C PHE A 57 22.52 -1.30 -12.78
N GLN A 58 22.84 0.00 -12.85
CA GLN A 58 22.24 0.93 -13.80
C GLN A 58 22.68 0.60 -15.23
N VAL A 59 23.97 0.34 -15.43
CA VAL A 59 24.51 -0.09 -16.74
C VAL A 59 23.86 -1.38 -17.20
N LYS A 60 23.76 -2.39 -16.30
CA LYS A 60 23.12 -3.67 -16.61
C LYS A 60 21.64 -3.51 -16.99
N ALA A 61 20.92 -2.67 -16.28
CA ALA A 61 19.50 -2.40 -16.56
C ALA A 61 19.32 -1.69 -17.89
N ASN A 62 20.16 -0.69 -18.17
CA ASN A 62 20.12 0.07 -19.42
C ASN A 62 20.46 -0.81 -20.63
N ASP A 63 21.48 -1.67 -20.53
CA ASP A 63 21.88 -2.59 -21.60
C ASP A 63 20.76 -3.59 -21.91
N ALA A 64 20.07 -4.13 -20.88
CA ALA A 64 18.93 -5.03 -21.04
C ALA A 64 17.75 -4.34 -21.71
N LEU A 65 17.42 -3.11 -21.30
CA LEU A 65 16.33 -2.33 -21.89
C LEU A 65 16.62 -1.97 -23.36
N GLU A 66 17.86 -1.62 -23.70
CA GLU A 66 18.29 -1.37 -25.09
C GLU A 66 18.15 -2.63 -25.95
N ALA A 67 18.43 -3.81 -25.38
CA ALA A 67 18.26 -5.11 -26.03
C ALA A 67 16.79 -5.46 -26.27
N GLY A 68 15.87 -4.83 -25.55
CA GLY A 68 14.41 -5.01 -25.73
C GLY A 68 13.71 -5.83 -24.64
N ASP A 69 14.39 -6.10 -23.53
CA ASP A 69 13.81 -6.79 -22.38
C ASP A 69 12.89 -5.84 -21.59
N ASN A 70 11.94 -6.41 -20.86
CA ASN A 70 11.37 -5.76 -19.68
C ASN A 70 12.44 -5.73 -18.58
N VAL A 71 12.45 -4.71 -17.76
CA VAL A 71 13.47 -4.55 -16.72
C VAL A 71 12.81 -4.34 -15.36
N LEU A 72 13.19 -5.14 -14.37
CA LEU A 72 12.81 -4.94 -12.98
C LEU A 72 14.04 -4.62 -12.14
N VAL A 73 14.09 -3.41 -11.58
CA VAL A 73 15.17 -2.96 -10.72
C VAL A 73 14.73 -3.00 -9.27
N ALA A 74 15.38 -3.81 -8.46
CA ALA A 74 15.20 -3.86 -7.01
C ALA A 74 16.45 -3.32 -6.30
N ALA A 75 16.36 -2.11 -5.75
CA ALA A 75 17.48 -1.46 -5.09
C ALA A 75 17.01 -0.56 -3.94
N PRO A 76 17.86 -0.30 -2.92
CA PRO A 76 17.51 0.56 -1.79
C PRO A 76 17.06 1.95 -2.24
N THR A 77 16.28 2.61 -1.37
CA THR A 77 15.92 4.03 -1.58
C THR A 77 17.20 4.87 -1.61
N GLY A 78 17.28 5.83 -2.53
CA GLY A 78 18.47 6.66 -2.74
C GLY A 78 19.59 6.01 -3.56
N ALA A 79 19.44 4.75 -4.02
CA ALA A 79 20.45 4.09 -4.86
C ALA A 79 20.55 4.68 -6.29
N GLY A 80 19.60 5.51 -6.71
CA GLY A 80 19.59 6.10 -8.06
C GLY A 80 18.85 5.23 -9.08
N LYS A 81 17.80 4.52 -8.68
CA LYS A 81 16.91 3.75 -9.58
C LYS A 81 16.34 4.61 -10.70
N THR A 82 16.05 5.87 -10.41
CA THR A 82 15.47 6.85 -11.35
C THR A 82 16.31 7.01 -12.63
N VAL A 83 17.64 6.84 -12.56
CA VAL A 83 18.52 6.88 -13.73
C VAL A 83 18.14 5.86 -14.80
N VAL A 84 17.62 4.69 -14.40
CA VAL A 84 17.12 3.67 -15.35
C VAL A 84 15.84 4.14 -16.03
N ALA A 85 14.96 4.82 -15.30
CA ALA A 85 13.77 5.45 -15.88
C ALA A 85 14.15 6.60 -16.83
N ASP A 86 15.12 7.43 -16.45
CA ASP A 86 15.62 8.51 -17.28
C ASP A 86 16.23 7.95 -18.58
N PHE A 87 16.95 6.81 -18.51
CA PHE A 87 17.40 6.10 -19.70
C PHE A 87 16.25 5.59 -20.57
N ALA A 88 15.20 5.05 -19.98
CA ALA A 88 14.01 4.59 -20.73
C ALA A 88 13.38 5.73 -21.53
N ILE A 89 13.24 6.91 -20.90
CA ILE A 89 12.75 8.12 -21.56
C ILE A 89 13.72 8.56 -22.66
N TYR A 90 15.02 8.60 -22.39
CA TYR A 90 16.05 8.94 -23.38
C TYR A 90 15.98 7.99 -24.60
N LEU A 91 15.84 6.69 -24.36
CA LEU A 91 15.72 5.67 -25.39
C LEU A 91 14.43 5.84 -26.21
N ALA A 92 13.32 6.21 -25.56
CA ALA A 92 12.07 6.51 -26.23
C ALA A 92 12.21 7.70 -27.19
N GLN A 93 12.88 8.76 -26.74
CA GLN A 93 13.14 9.94 -27.58
C GLN A 93 14.06 9.61 -28.77
N GLU A 94 15.13 8.83 -28.56
CA GLU A 94 16.01 8.36 -29.65
C GLU A 94 15.27 7.51 -30.70
N ARG A 95 14.23 6.77 -30.25
CA ARG A 95 13.40 5.91 -31.11
C ARG A 95 12.15 6.60 -31.66
N ASN A 96 11.90 7.85 -31.27
CA ASN A 96 10.73 8.65 -31.62
C ASN A 96 9.40 7.93 -31.31
N VAL A 97 9.28 7.44 -30.06
CA VAL A 97 8.10 6.75 -29.53
C VAL A 97 7.72 7.34 -28.17
N LYS A 98 6.47 7.11 -27.72
CA LYS A 98 5.99 7.61 -26.43
C LYS A 98 6.49 6.78 -25.25
N ALA A 99 6.75 7.47 -24.14
CA ALA A 99 7.06 6.88 -22.83
C ALA A 99 6.12 7.44 -21.76
N PHE A 100 5.54 6.55 -20.95
CA PHE A 100 4.74 6.94 -19.81
C PHE A 100 5.49 6.66 -18.51
N TYR A 101 5.46 7.65 -17.62
CA TYR A 101 6.02 7.53 -16.26
C TYR A 101 4.87 7.48 -15.26
N THR A 102 4.67 6.34 -14.62
CA THR A 102 3.59 6.19 -13.64
C THR A 102 4.09 6.18 -12.22
N THR A 103 3.33 6.80 -11.33
CA THR A 103 3.63 6.89 -9.90
C THR A 103 2.41 6.49 -9.05
N PRO A 104 2.63 6.06 -7.79
CA PRO A 104 1.54 5.67 -6.90
C PRO A 104 0.70 6.82 -6.36
N ILE A 105 1.20 8.05 -6.42
CA ILE A 105 0.52 9.22 -5.82
C ILE A 105 0.78 10.48 -6.64
N LYS A 106 -0.24 11.37 -6.66
CA LYS A 106 -0.20 12.63 -7.40
C LYS A 106 1.03 13.51 -7.08
N ALA A 107 1.43 13.59 -5.82
CA ALA A 107 2.57 14.44 -5.43
C ALA A 107 3.86 14.04 -6.14
N LEU A 108 4.10 12.75 -6.30
CA LEU A 108 5.23 12.22 -7.09
C LEU A 108 5.10 12.52 -8.57
N SER A 109 3.87 12.39 -9.12
CA SER A 109 3.63 12.75 -10.53
C SER A 109 3.97 14.22 -10.77
N ASN A 110 3.52 15.13 -9.91
CA ASN A 110 3.82 16.56 -10.02
C ASN A 110 5.33 16.83 -9.95
N GLN A 111 6.01 16.27 -8.94
CA GLN A 111 7.46 16.43 -8.80
C GLN A 111 8.20 15.92 -10.05
N LYS A 112 7.88 14.70 -10.51
CA LYS A 112 8.54 14.12 -11.69
C LYS A 112 8.21 14.86 -12.98
N TYR A 113 7.01 15.43 -13.09
CA TYR A 113 6.64 16.31 -14.19
C TYR A 113 7.54 17.53 -14.25
N HIS A 114 7.76 18.24 -13.14
CA HIS A 114 8.65 19.40 -13.09
C HIS A 114 10.10 19.04 -13.45
N ASP A 115 10.64 17.94 -12.89
CA ASP A 115 11.99 17.46 -13.21
C ASP A 115 12.15 17.20 -14.73
N LEU A 116 11.14 16.58 -15.34
CA LEU A 116 11.18 16.26 -16.78
C LEU A 116 10.96 17.48 -17.65
N VAL A 117 10.12 18.44 -17.23
CA VAL A 117 9.93 19.72 -17.94
C VAL A 117 11.24 20.52 -17.93
N GLU A 118 11.99 20.54 -16.83
CA GLU A 118 13.30 21.18 -16.77
C GLU A 118 14.28 20.55 -17.75
N THR A 119 14.21 19.22 -17.92
CA THR A 119 15.13 18.48 -18.80
C THR A 119 14.74 18.52 -20.28
N TYR A 120 13.44 18.35 -20.60
CA TYR A 120 12.94 18.12 -21.96
C TYR A 120 12.10 19.28 -22.52
N GLY A 121 11.74 20.23 -21.69
CA GLY A 121 10.85 21.36 -22.04
C GLY A 121 9.35 21.03 -21.92
N PRO A 122 8.50 22.06 -21.71
CA PRO A 122 7.06 21.88 -21.45
C PRO A 122 6.28 21.32 -22.65
N ASP A 123 6.76 21.55 -23.88
CA ASP A 123 6.09 21.08 -25.10
C ASP A 123 6.18 19.55 -25.27
N ARG A 124 7.16 18.90 -24.65
CA ARG A 124 7.43 17.46 -24.80
C ARG A 124 6.96 16.63 -23.59
N VAL A 125 6.55 17.28 -22.52
CA VAL A 125 6.16 16.61 -21.27
C VAL A 125 4.70 16.93 -20.95
N GLY A 126 3.93 15.91 -20.62
CA GLY A 126 2.54 16.01 -20.16
C GLY A 126 2.37 15.50 -18.75
N LEU A 127 1.27 15.91 -18.11
CA LEU A 127 0.86 15.45 -16.78
C LEU A 127 -0.61 15.06 -16.82
N LEU A 128 -0.91 13.81 -16.40
CA LEU A 128 -2.27 13.30 -16.27
C LEU A 128 -2.48 12.75 -14.85
N THR A 129 -3.35 13.39 -14.09
CA THR A 129 -3.80 12.92 -12.78
C THR A 129 -5.33 13.03 -12.72
N GLY A 130 -5.98 12.51 -11.67
CA GLY A 130 -7.44 12.52 -11.58
C GLY A 130 -8.08 13.92 -11.69
N ASP A 131 -7.34 14.99 -11.38
CA ASP A 131 -7.83 16.37 -11.35
C ASP A 131 -6.99 17.33 -12.21
N THR A 132 -5.98 16.84 -12.94
CA THR A 132 -5.07 17.68 -13.73
C THR A 132 -4.76 17.01 -15.07
N SER A 133 -4.91 17.75 -16.17
CA SER A 133 -4.54 17.31 -17.51
C SER A 133 -3.77 18.44 -18.19
N ILE A 134 -2.47 18.21 -18.42
CA ILE A 134 -1.56 19.13 -19.12
C ILE A 134 -0.91 18.36 -20.25
N ASN A 135 -1.00 18.84 -21.49
CA ASN A 135 -0.34 18.27 -22.67
C ASN A 135 -0.44 16.74 -22.76
N SER A 136 -1.67 16.19 -22.72
CA SER A 136 -1.96 14.75 -22.66
C SER A 136 -1.37 13.92 -23.81
N GLU A 137 -1.10 14.57 -24.96
CA GLU A 137 -0.56 13.93 -26.16
C GLU A 137 0.97 14.05 -26.28
N ALA A 138 1.65 14.55 -25.26
CA ALA A 138 3.10 14.68 -25.25
C ALA A 138 3.83 13.34 -25.50
N ASP A 139 5.10 13.42 -25.92
CA ASP A 139 5.98 12.26 -26.10
C ASP A 139 6.27 11.56 -24.76
N ILE A 140 6.34 12.34 -23.68
CA ILE A 140 6.58 11.89 -22.32
C ILE A 140 5.37 12.31 -21.48
N VAL A 141 4.62 11.35 -20.93
CA VAL A 141 3.48 11.67 -20.06
C VAL A 141 3.71 11.09 -18.68
N VAL A 142 3.68 11.97 -17.69
CA VAL A 142 3.70 11.58 -16.26
C VAL A 142 2.27 11.43 -15.79
N MET A 143 1.98 10.35 -15.08
CA MET A 143 0.61 10.09 -14.62
C MET A 143 0.56 9.23 -13.34
N THR A 144 -0.60 9.19 -12.70
CA THR A 144 -0.82 8.15 -11.69
C THR A 144 -1.16 6.82 -12.35
N THR A 145 -0.85 5.71 -11.68
CA THR A 145 -1.06 4.36 -12.24
C THR A 145 -2.55 4.09 -12.52
N GLU A 146 -3.44 4.67 -11.72
CA GLU A 146 -4.89 4.60 -11.92
C GLU A 146 -5.34 5.22 -13.25
N VAL A 147 -4.72 6.34 -13.65
CA VAL A 147 -5.03 6.99 -14.94
C VAL A 147 -4.63 6.08 -16.10
N LEU A 148 -3.44 5.47 -16.04
CA LEU A 148 -3.02 4.51 -17.07
C LEU A 148 -3.98 3.32 -17.19
N ARG A 149 -4.42 2.75 -16.05
CA ARG A 149 -5.42 1.68 -16.04
C ARG A 149 -6.70 2.11 -16.75
N ASN A 150 -7.22 3.30 -16.45
CA ASN A 150 -8.44 3.80 -17.07
C ASN A 150 -8.26 3.98 -18.58
N MET A 151 -7.12 4.52 -19.03
CA MET A 151 -6.78 4.64 -20.45
C MET A 151 -6.73 3.28 -21.17
N LEU A 152 -6.23 2.24 -20.49
CA LEU A 152 -6.22 0.87 -21.03
C LEU A 152 -7.65 0.34 -21.22
N TYR A 153 -8.53 0.56 -20.26
CA TYR A 153 -9.93 0.14 -20.33
C TYR A 153 -10.73 0.91 -21.41
N GLU A 154 -10.39 2.18 -21.61
CA GLU A 154 -11.03 3.03 -22.62
C GLU A 154 -10.44 2.86 -24.04
N HIS A 155 -9.39 2.03 -24.17
CA HIS A 155 -8.64 1.88 -25.43
C HIS A 155 -8.22 3.22 -26.03
N SER A 156 -7.67 4.10 -25.20
CA SER A 156 -7.25 5.44 -25.59
C SER A 156 -6.27 5.39 -26.77
N MET A 157 -6.53 6.19 -27.81
CA MET A 157 -5.65 6.32 -28.99
C MET A 157 -4.23 6.78 -28.62
N THR A 158 -4.05 7.45 -27.49
CA THR A 158 -2.74 7.87 -26.97
C THR A 158 -1.79 6.69 -26.73
N LEU A 159 -2.33 5.46 -26.56
CA LEU A 159 -1.57 4.24 -26.34
C LEU A 159 -0.92 3.68 -27.62
N ASP A 160 -1.32 4.11 -28.83
CA ASP A 160 -0.86 3.51 -30.08
C ASP A 160 0.65 3.67 -30.30
N ALA A 161 1.21 4.82 -29.95
CA ALA A 161 2.65 5.12 -30.06
C ALA A 161 3.45 4.75 -28.81
N LEU A 162 2.80 4.24 -27.77
CA LEU A 162 3.42 3.86 -26.50
C LEU A 162 4.34 2.65 -26.69
N ARG A 163 5.58 2.75 -26.17
CA ARG A 163 6.55 1.65 -26.21
C ARG A 163 7.22 1.39 -24.87
N TYR A 164 7.23 2.37 -23.98
CA TYR A 164 7.87 2.26 -22.66
C TYR A 164 6.93 2.75 -21.56
N VAL A 165 6.76 1.94 -20.53
CA VAL A 165 6.04 2.31 -19.32
C VAL A 165 6.96 2.12 -18.11
N ILE A 166 7.23 3.21 -17.42
CA ILE A 166 7.93 3.20 -16.15
C ILE A 166 6.87 3.05 -15.05
N LEU A 167 6.97 1.96 -14.29
CA LEU A 167 6.18 1.69 -13.10
C LEU A 167 7.05 2.01 -11.89
N ASP A 168 6.91 3.21 -11.34
CA ASP A 168 7.69 3.59 -10.16
C ASP A 168 7.05 3.05 -8.89
N GLU A 169 7.91 2.72 -7.92
CA GLU A 169 7.53 2.15 -6.63
C GLU A 169 6.63 0.90 -6.74
N VAL A 170 6.98 -0.05 -7.62
CA VAL A 170 6.17 -1.27 -7.91
C VAL A 170 5.80 -2.06 -6.64
N HIS A 171 6.58 -1.95 -5.56
CA HIS A 171 6.28 -2.61 -4.29
C HIS A 171 4.95 -2.14 -3.65
N TYR A 172 4.34 -1.04 -4.14
CA TYR A 172 2.96 -0.64 -3.83
C TYR A 172 1.89 -1.66 -4.28
N LEU A 173 2.26 -2.63 -5.11
CA LEU A 173 1.39 -3.76 -5.44
C LEU A 173 0.88 -4.48 -4.17
N ALA A 174 1.62 -4.44 -3.07
CA ALA A 174 1.19 -4.97 -1.78
C ALA A 174 0.22 -4.04 -1.01
N ASP A 175 -0.01 -2.80 -1.47
CA ASP A 175 -0.97 -1.90 -0.84
C ASP A 175 -2.40 -2.42 -1.01
N ARG A 176 -3.17 -2.47 0.09
CA ARG A 176 -4.51 -3.06 0.11
C ARG A 176 -5.49 -2.38 -0.85
N PHE A 177 -5.36 -1.07 -1.05
CA PHE A 177 -6.33 -0.27 -1.80
C PHE A 177 -5.88 0.00 -3.24
N ARG A 178 -4.59 0.22 -3.44
CA ARG A 178 -4.02 0.63 -4.72
C ARG A 178 -3.29 -0.49 -5.46
N GLY A 179 -2.83 -1.50 -4.72
CA GLY A 179 -2.05 -2.61 -5.28
C GLY A 179 -2.68 -3.28 -6.49
N PRO A 180 -4.00 -3.56 -6.51
CA PRO A 180 -4.66 -4.18 -7.66
C PRO A 180 -4.39 -3.47 -8.98
N VAL A 181 -4.29 -2.15 -8.97
CA VAL A 181 -4.11 -1.33 -10.19
C VAL A 181 -2.80 -1.65 -10.92
N TRP A 182 -1.72 -1.98 -10.18
CA TRP A 182 -0.44 -2.37 -10.80
C TRP A 182 -0.56 -3.69 -11.56
N GLU A 183 -1.25 -4.66 -10.99
CA GLU A 183 -1.47 -5.94 -11.67
C GLU A 183 -2.32 -5.77 -12.91
N GLU A 184 -3.42 -5.00 -12.81
CA GLU A 184 -4.27 -4.65 -13.94
C GLU A 184 -3.47 -4.02 -15.09
N VAL A 185 -2.62 -3.03 -14.78
CA VAL A 185 -1.77 -2.37 -15.77
C VAL A 185 -0.80 -3.36 -16.40
N ILE A 186 -0.07 -4.14 -15.60
CA ILE A 186 0.93 -5.10 -16.11
C ILE A 186 0.30 -6.13 -17.04
N ILE A 187 -0.88 -6.64 -16.70
CA ILE A 187 -1.59 -7.68 -17.46
C ILE A 187 -2.16 -7.10 -18.78
N HIS A 188 -2.73 -5.91 -18.75
CA HIS A 188 -3.48 -5.34 -19.88
C HIS A 188 -2.65 -4.49 -20.84
N LEU A 189 -1.42 -4.11 -20.50
CA LEU A 189 -0.53 -3.40 -21.40
C LEU A 189 -0.31 -4.20 -22.70
N PRO A 190 -0.32 -3.59 -23.89
CA PRO A 190 0.03 -4.26 -25.13
C PRO A 190 1.40 -4.94 -25.06
N GLN A 191 1.57 -6.12 -25.63
CA GLN A 191 2.83 -6.89 -25.60
C GLN A 191 4.01 -6.14 -26.25
N SER A 192 3.73 -5.16 -27.13
CA SER A 192 4.75 -4.30 -27.74
C SER A 192 5.35 -3.28 -26.77
N VAL A 193 4.73 -3.03 -25.62
CA VAL A 193 5.18 -2.06 -24.62
C VAL A 193 6.12 -2.75 -23.66
N ARG A 194 7.30 -2.15 -23.39
CA ARG A 194 8.27 -2.61 -22.41
C ARG A 194 8.03 -1.95 -21.06
N ILE A 195 8.11 -2.76 -20.00
CA ILE A 195 7.92 -2.32 -18.63
C ILE A 195 9.27 -2.10 -17.96
N ILE A 196 9.40 -0.97 -17.29
CA ILE A 196 10.52 -0.63 -16.43
C ILE A 196 9.97 -0.53 -15.00
N GLY A 197 10.08 -1.61 -14.23
CA GLY A 197 9.66 -1.65 -12.83
C GLY A 197 10.76 -1.17 -11.89
N LEU A 198 10.49 -0.13 -11.10
CA LEU A 198 11.40 0.35 -10.07
C LEU A 198 10.84 -0.02 -8.69
N SER A 199 11.59 -0.80 -7.93
CA SER A 199 11.15 -1.32 -6.64
C SER A 199 12.18 -1.03 -5.54
N ALA A 200 11.70 -0.92 -4.30
CA ALA A 200 12.56 -1.15 -3.15
C ALA A 200 12.99 -2.62 -3.10
N THR A 201 13.96 -2.95 -2.26
CA THR A 201 14.37 -4.35 -2.06
C THR A 201 13.24 -5.13 -1.34
N VAL A 202 12.78 -6.23 -1.94
CA VAL A 202 11.79 -7.16 -1.40
C VAL A 202 12.35 -8.58 -1.43
N SER A 203 11.89 -9.47 -0.53
CA SER A 203 12.51 -10.79 -0.35
C SER A 203 12.19 -11.82 -1.44
N ASN A 204 11.09 -11.63 -2.15
CA ASN A 204 10.61 -12.50 -3.22
C ASN A 204 10.59 -11.82 -4.59
N VAL A 205 11.55 -10.92 -4.82
CA VAL A 205 11.65 -10.19 -6.09
C VAL A 205 11.88 -11.11 -7.28
N GLU A 206 12.52 -12.25 -7.08
CA GLU A 206 12.73 -13.28 -8.09
C GLU A 206 11.41 -13.90 -8.54
N ASP A 207 10.49 -14.18 -7.61
CA ASP A 207 9.17 -14.75 -7.94
C ASP A 207 8.31 -13.71 -8.65
N PHE A 208 8.38 -12.46 -8.20
CA PHE A 208 7.71 -11.35 -8.88
C PHE A 208 8.27 -11.15 -10.31
N SER A 209 9.59 -11.25 -10.50
CA SER A 209 10.21 -11.18 -11.83
C SER A 209 9.78 -12.32 -12.75
N LYS A 210 9.71 -13.55 -12.24
CA LYS A 210 9.22 -14.72 -12.99
C LYS A 210 7.76 -14.54 -13.40
N TRP A 211 6.94 -13.96 -12.52
CA TRP A 211 5.57 -13.65 -12.88
C TRP A 211 5.51 -12.63 -14.02
N ILE A 212 6.27 -11.52 -13.96
CA ILE A 212 6.34 -10.55 -15.06
C ILE A 212 6.82 -11.26 -16.35
N GLU A 213 7.84 -12.09 -16.27
CA GLU A 213 8.34 -12.86 -17.42
C GLU A 213 7.26 -13.76 -18.03
N SER A 214 6.43 -14.41 -17.19
CA SER A 214 5.34 -15.28 -17.66
C SER A 214 4.23 -14.52 -18.38
N VAL A 215 4.01 -13.23 -18.00
CA VAL A 215 2.95 -12.39 -18.56
C VAL A 215 3.45 -11.53 -19.72
N ARG A 216 4.71 -11.04 -19.65
CA ARG A 216 5.27 -10.02 -20.55
C ARG A 216 6.41 -10.51 -21.44
N GLY A 217 6.89 -11.75 -21.25
CA GLY A 217 8.07 -12.28 -21.94
C GLY A 217 9.38 -11.81 -21.31
N ASP A 218 10.45 -11.81 -22.10
CA ASP A 218 11.82 -11.59 -21.63
C ASP A 218 11.92 -10.43 -20.64
N THR A 219 12.37 -10.77 -19.42
CA THR A 219 12.42 -9.85 -18.29
C THR A 219 13.75 -9.98 -17.55
N THR A 220 14.52 -8.92 -17.52
CA THR A 220 15.79 -8.88 -16.79
C THR A 220 15.59 -8.31 -15.40
N LEU A 221 15.85 -9.14 -14.38
CA LEU A 221 15.90 -8.71 -12.98
C LEU A 221 17.30 -8.17 -12.65
N VAL A 222 17.33 -6.97 -12.10
CA VAL A 222 18.55 -6.32 -11.61
C VAL A 222 18.42 -5.98 -10.14
N VAL A 223 19.19 -6.65 -9.30
CA VAL A 223 19.18 -6.46 -7.84
C VAL A 223 20.45 -5.77 -7.40
N SER A 224 20.30 -4.74 -6.56
CA SER A 224 21.41 -4.11 -5.86
C SER A 224 21.07 -3.98 -4.38
N GLU A 225 21.96 -4.46 -3.53
CA GLU A 225 21.86 -4.30 -2.07
C GLU A 225 22.73 -3.15 -1.55
N LYS A 226 23.57 -2.58 -2.42
CA LYS A 226 24.54 -1.55 -2.06
C LYS A 226 23.83 -0.22 -1.82
N ARG A 227 23.95 0.27 -0.60
CA ARG A 227 23.47 1.60 -0.23
C ARG A 227 24.54 2.63 -0.56
N PRO A 228 24.21 3.73 -1.27
CA PRO A 228 25.21 4.73 -1.69
C PRO A 228 25.81 5.48 -0.49
N VAL A 229 25.03 5.73 0.54
CA VAL A 229 25.48 6.34 1.80
C VAL A 229 25.28 5.32 2.92
N PRO A 230 26.31 4.89 3.65
CA PRO A 230 26.19 4.01 4.80
C PRO A 230 25.22 4.56 5.84
N LEU A 231 24.47 3.69 6.49
CA LEU A 231 23.48 4.05 7.51
C LEU A 231 23.93 3.53 8.87
N GLU A 232 24.10 4.42 9.82
CA GLU A 232 24.34 4.08 11.22
C GLU A 232 23.04 4.10 12.02
N GLN A 233 22.89 3.13 12.90
CA GLN A 233 21.72 2.93 13.76
C GLN A 233 22.03 3.36 15.18
N HIS A 234 21.17 4.21 15.76
CA HIS A 234 21.36 4.74 17.10
C HIS A 234 20.06 4.64 17.91
N VAL A 235 20.20 4.71 19.23
CA VAL A 235 19.09 4.85 20.18
C VAL A 235 19.35 6.08 21.03
N LEU A 236 18.37 6.95 21.14
CA LEU A 236 18.43 8.14 21.97
C LEU A 236 17.71 7.89 23.27
N VAL A 237 18.42 8.01 24.39
CA VAL A 237 17.93 7.74 25.74
C VAL A 237 18.07 8.99 26.61
N GLN A 238 17.20 9.15 27.61
CA GLN A 238 17.25 10.24 28.59
C GLN A 238 16.83 9.71 29.95
N ALA A 239 17.57 10.06 30.99
CA ALA A 239 17.29 9.55 32.34
C ALA A 239 16.10 10.26 33.02
N ASP A 240 15.94 11.55 32.79
CA ASP A 240 14.86 12.41 33.29
C ASP A 240 14.90 13.79 32.56
N ASP A 241 13.91 14.66 32.82
CA ASP A 241 13.81 16.00 32.23
C ASP A 241 14.97 16.96 32.54
N HIS A 242 15.83 16.61 33.50
CA HIS A 242 16.96 17.46 33.93
C HIS A 242 18.30 16.95 33.44
N THR A 243 18.32 15.82 32.72
CA THR A 243 19.53 15.25 32.15
C THR A 243 19.51 15.45 30.65
N GLU A 244 20.69 15.67 30.07
CA GLU A 244 20.83 15.71 28.62
C GLU A 244 20.49 14.36 27.98
N PRO A 245 19.89 14.32 26.78
CA PRO A 245 19.73 13.09 26.02
C PRO A 245 21.11 12.49 25.65
N GLU A 246 21.17 11.18 25.51
CA GLU A 246 22.38 10.45 25.14
C GLU A 246 22.10 9.67 23.85
N LEU A 247 22.87 9.93 22.79
CA LEU A 247 22.83 9.15 21.55
C LEU A 247 23.81 7.98 21.66
N ILE A 248 23.29 6.74 21.66
CA ILE A 248 24.08 5.52 21.80
C ILE A 248 23.91 4.64 20.58
N ASP A 249 24.99 4.10 20.05
CA ASP A 249 24.95 3.17 18.93
C ASP A 249 24.10 1.92 19.25
N LEU A 250 23.23 1.53 18.33
CA LEU A 250 22.45 0.29 18.43
C LEU A 250 23.38 -0.94 18.34
N TYR A 251 24.36 -0.87 17.46
CA TYR A 251 25.30 -1.95 17.19
C TYR A 251 26.70 -1.62 17.68
N ARG A 252 27.44 -2.67 17.99
CA ARG A 252 28.86 -2.57 18.35
C ARG A 252 29.70 -2.13 17.14
N ARG A 253 30.68 -1.26 17.35
CA ARG A 253 31.65 -0.91 16.33
C ARG A 253 32.79 -1.93 16.26
N ASP A 254 33.30 -2.18 15.07
CA ASP A 254 34.50 -2.96 14.81
C ASP A 254 35.79 -2.13 15.07
N LYS A 255 36.94 -2.70 14.71
CA LYS A 255 38.26 -2.03 14.87
C LYS A 255 38.44 -0.84 13.92
N ASP A 256 37.72 -0.84 12.80
CA ASP A 256 37.77 0.19 11.76
C ASP A 256 36.72 1.30 12.01
N GLY A 257 35.95 1.19 13.10
CA GLY A 257 34.92 2.15 13.49
C GLY A 257 33.53 1.92 12.90
N ASN A 258 33.33 0.90 12.06
CA ASN A 258 32.07 0.60 11.42
C ASN A 258 31.15 -0.16 12.37
N GLN A 259 29.83 0.12 12.30
CA GLN A 259 28.84 -0.65 13.03
C GLN A 259 28.75 -2.09 12.49
N THR A 260 28.71 -3.06 13.40
CA THR A 260 28.56 -4.48 13.10
C THR A 260 27.07 -4.86 13.17
N ASP A 261 26.75 -6.16 13.06
CA ASP A 261 25.41 -6.73 13.26
C ASP A 261 25.11 -7.13 14.73
N LYS A 262 26.07 -6.92 15.66
CA LYS A 262 25.94 -7.30 17.07
C LYS A 262 25.47 -6.13 17.91
N LEU A 263 24.45 -6.37 18.74
CA LEU A 263 23.95 -5.36 19.68
C LEU A 263 25.05 -4.80 20.57
N ASN A 264 24.98 -3.49 20.81
CA ASN A 264 25.91 -2.79 21.69
C ASN A 264 25.61 -3.10 23.16
N ALA A 265 26.56 -3.72 23.85
CA ALA A 265 26.42 -4.06 25.26
C ALA A 265 26.30 -2.83 26.19
N GLN A 266 26.89 -1.68 25.78
CA GLN A 266 26.76 -0.42 26.53
C GLN A 266 25.32 0.08 26.51
N LEU A 267 24.64 0.02 25.35
CA LEU A 267 23.21 0.37 25.23
C LEU A 267 22.35 -0.51 26.17
N VAL A 268 22.54 -1.82 26.12
CA VAL A 268 21.78 -2.77 26.96
C VAL A 268 22.01 -2.46 28.44
N SER A 269 23.25 -2.26 28.87
CA SER A 269 23.61 -1.92 30.24
C SER A 269 23.00 -0.58 30.68
N ARG A 270 22.99 0.42 29.78
CA ARG A 270 22.41 1.73 30.05
C ARG A 270 20.89 1.65 30.28
N LEU A 271 20.19 0.95 29.41
CA LEU A 271 18.75 0.73 29.56
C LEU A 271 18.40 -0.03 30.84
N ASP A 272 19.17 -1.06 31.22
CA ASP A 272 19.00 -1.76 32.48
C ASP A 272 19.19 -0.83 33.71
N GLN A 273 20.12 0.12 33.63
CA GLN A 273 20.29 1.14 34.68
C GLN A 273 19.09 2.07 34.76
N LEU A 274 18.55 2.51 33.63
CA LEU A 274 17.35 3.35 33.57
C LEU A 274 16.11 2.62 34.09
N ASP A 275 15.94 1.34 33.77
CA ASP A 275 14.86 0.49 34.30
C ASP A 275 14.94 0.38 35.83
N ARG A 276 16.15 0.21 36.41
CA ARG A 276 16.35 0.18 37.88
C ARG A 276 16.04 1.53 38.53
N LYS A 277 16.39 2.66 37.90
CA LYS A 277 16.04 4.02 38.36
C LYS A 277 14.51 4.21 38.34
N ALA A 278 13.85 3.83 37.26
CA ALA A 278 12.39 3.93 37.13
C ALA A 278 11.66 3.06 38.18
N ALA A 279 12.15 1.86 38.44
CA ALA A 279 11.61 0.97 39.46
C ALA A 279 11.76 1.55 40.91
N LYS A 280 12.91 2.20 41.23
CA LYS A 280 13.09 2.89 42.49
C LYS A 280 12.12 4.06 42.66
N ARG A 281 11.96 4.93 41.67
CA ARG A 281 11.00 6.06 41.72
C ARG A 281 9.58 5.57 41.99
N ARG A 282 9.17 4.45 41.40
CA ARG A 282 7.85 3.83 41.62
C ARG A 282 7.70 3.25 43.05
N GLY A 283 8.76 2.75 43.62
CA GLY A 283 8.80 2.27 45.02
C GLY A 283 8.66 3.40 46.03
N GLU A 284 9.26 4.58 45.74
CA GLU A 284 9.22 5.76 46.60
C GLU A 284 7.88 6.49 46.54
N GLN A 285 7.13 6.39 45.44
CA GLN A 285 5.80 7.00 45.27
C GLN A 285 4.63 6.17 45.84
N ARG A 286 4.87 4.98 46.43
CA ARG A 286 3.80 4.23 47.07
C ARG A 286 3.47 4.89 48.42
N PRO A 287 2.26 5.49 48.61
CA PRO A 287 1.86 5.97 49.92
C PRO A 287 1.81 4.78 50.90
N ASP A 288 2.30 5.04 52.07
CA ASP A 288 2.37 4.13 53.23
C ASP A 288 0.96 3.56 53.53
N ARG A 289 0.62 2.39 52.95
CA ARG A 289 -0.63 1.68 53.27
C ARG A 289 -0.43 0.91 54.60
N ARG A 290 -0.46 1.65 55.70
CA ARG A 290 -0.79 1.08 57.00
C ARG A 290 -2.31 0.92 57.12
N LYS A 291 -2.69 -0.35 57.26
CA LYS A 291 -3.98 -0.89 57.74
C LYS A 291 -5.10 -1.15 56.73
N GLY A 292 -5.39 -2.44 56.58
CA GLY A 292 -6.72 -3.01 56.64
C GLY A 292 -7.43 -3.23 55.31
N GLY A 293 -7.45 -4.49 54.84
CA GLY A 293 -8.39 -4.92 53.80
C GLY A 293 -7.94 -6.22 53.11
N LYS A 294 -8.43 -7.38 53.57
CA LYS A 294 -8.41 -8.65 52.84
C LYS A 294 -9.26 -8.53 51.59
N GLY A 295 -8.67 -8.69 50.41
CA GLY A 295 -9.46 -8.83 49.19
C GLY A 295 -8.62 -8.63 47.92
N GLY A 296 -8.46 -9.71 47.17
CA GLY A 296 -8.08 -9.68 45.75
C GLY A 296 -6.59 -9.65 45.45
N LYS A 297 -6.01 -10.82 45.23
CA LYS A 297 -4.76 -10.99 44.47
C LYS A 297 -5.03 -10.58 43.00
N TRP A 298 -4.71 -9.34 42.64
CA TRP A 298 -4.50 -8.95 41.26
C TRP A 298 -3.02 -9.14 40.94
N ASN A 299 -2.72 -10.00 39.97
CA ASN A 299 -1.38 -10.23 39.47
C ASN A 299 -0.89 -8.97 38.73
N ASP A 300 -0.18 -8.07 39.44
CA ASP A 300 0.43 -6.85 38.87
C ASP A 300 1.94 -7.10 38.57
N HIS A 301 2.27 -8.30 38.06
CA HIS A 301 3.65 -8.63 37.70
C HIS A 301 3.98 -8.42 36.18
N SER A 302 3.09 -7.85 35.40
CA SER A 302 3.28 -7.75 33.92
C SER A 302 3.65 -6.37 33.37
N ARG A 303 3.71 -5.32 34.20
CA ARG A 303 4.12 -3.98 33.74
C ARG A 303 5.58 -3.73 34.05
N ARG A 304 6.44 -3.70 32.99
CA ARG A 304 7.81 -3.19 33.08
C ARG A 304 7.81 -1.77 33.67
N PRO A 305 8.88 -1.35 34.41
CA PRO A 305 9.01 0.02 34.86
C PRO A 305 9.04 0.96 33.66
N GLU A 306 8.31 2.07 33.73
CA GLU A 306 8.28 3.06 32.67
C GLU A 306 9.53 3.92 32.73
N ARG A 307 10.41 3.76 31.73
CA ARG A 307 11.53 4.67 31.52
C ARG A 307 11.00 6.04 31.07
N HIS A 308 11.81 7.07 31.34
CA HIS A 308 11.54 8.40 30.84
C HIS A 308 11.63 8.40 29.29
N THR A 309 10.62 8.95 28.62
CA THR A 309 10.65 9.17 27.16
C THR A 309 11.21 10.57 26.90
N PRO A 310 12.30 10.70 26.13
CA PRO A 310 12.88 11.99 25.78
C PRO A 310 11.84 12.94 25.15
N ARG A 311 11.87 14.21 25.56
CA ARG A 311 11.00 15.23 24.95
C ARG A 311 11.48 15.55 23.53
N ARG A 312 10.56 15.78 22.61
CA ARG A 312 10.85 16.00 21.20
C ARG A 312 11.82 17.15 20.95
N TRP A 313 11.63 18.29 21.63
CA TRP A 313 12.54 19.43 21.54
C TRP A 313 13.96 19.09 22.04
N ALA A 314 14.10 18.30 23.10
CA ALA A 314 15.41 17.88 23.63
C ALA A 314 16.11 16.92 22.67
N VAL A 315 15.36 16.05 21.98
CA VAL A 315 15.90 15.19 20.92
C VAL A 315 16.48 16.07 19.79
N ILE A 316 15.74 17.09 19.34
CA ILE A 316 16.18 17.96 18.25
C ILE A 316 17.40 18.79 18.66
N ASP A 317 17.40 19.31 19.87
CA ASP A 317 18.53 20.09 20.40
C ASP A 317 19.81 19.26 20.44
N GLU A 318 19.75 18.01 20.92
CA GLU A 318 20.89 17.08 20.91
C GLU A 318 21.38 16.76 19.49
N LEU A 319 20.45 16.50 18.55
CA LEU A 319 20.81 16.24 17.14
C LEU A 319 21.45 17.48 16.47
N ASN A 320 20.99 18.68 16.83
CA ASN A 320 21.58 19.92 16.37
C ASN A 320 22.99 20.10 16.96
N PHE A 321 23.15 19.87 18.25
CA PHE A 321 24.46 19.94 18.93
C PHE A 321 25.48 18.96 18.30
N LEU A 322 25.04 17.75 17.97
CA LEU A 322 25.88 16.74 17.29
C LEU A 322 26.11 17.05 15.81
N GLY A 323 25.45 18.05 15.23
CA GLY A 323 25.62 18.49 13.85
C GLY A 323 25.08 17.46 12.82
N ILE A 324 24.09 16.66 13.16
CA ILE A 324 23.49 15.65 12.29
C ILE A 324 22.13 16.05 11.69
N LEU A 325 21.75 17.31 11.78
CA LEU A 325 20.63 17.88 11.01
C LEU A 325 21.08 18.19 9.57
N PRO A 326 20.18 18.33 8.55
CA PRO A 326 18.72 18.29 8.66
C PRO A 326 18.16 16.87 8.90
N GLY A 327 17.03 16.82 9.58
CA GLY A 327 16.40 15.57 9.99
C GLY A 327 14.92 15.46 9.70
N ILE A 328 14.43 14.23 9.47
CA ILE A 328 13.00 13.89 9.44
C ILE A 328 12.67 13.14 10.73
N TYR A 329 11.69 13.64 11.47
CA TYR A 329 11.23 13.05 12.72
C TYR A 329 9.87 12.38 12.51
N PHE A 330 9.81 11.05 12.42
CA PHE A 330 8.59 10.31 12.19
C PHE A 330 7.76 10.12 13.45
N ILE A 331 6.55 10.68 13.42
CA ILE A 331 5.51 10.56 14.45
C ILE A 331 4.26 10.00 13.78
N PHE A 332 3.80 8.79 14.17
CA PHE A 332 2.65 8.13 13.53
C PHE A 332 1.30 8.72 13.98
N SER A 333 1.24 10.05 14.11
CA SER A 333 0.06 10.81 14.50
C SER A 333 0.16 12.22 13.94
N ARG A 334 -0.85 12.64 13.16
CA ARG A 334 -0.92 14.00 12.60
C ARG A 334 -0.91 15.05 13.68
N ASN A 335 -1.81 14.92 14.67
CA ASN A 335 -1.84 15.80 15.84
C ASN A 335 -0.52 15.74 16.64
N GLY A 336 0.15 14.59 16.64
CA GLY A 336 1.48 14.46 17.23
C GLY A 336 2.55 15.28 16.52
N CYS A 337 2.45 15.44 15.18
CA CYS A 337 3.34 16.31 14.41
C CYS A 337 3.12 17.78 14.74
N ASP A 338 1.85 18.20 14.79
CA ASP A 338 1.51 19.60 15.14
C ASP A 338 1.93 19.93 16.57
N GLN A 339 1.66 19.04 17.53
CA GLN A 339 2.12 19.18 18.91
C GLN A 339 3.65 19.21 19.05
N ALA A 340 4.38 18.49 18.17
CA ALA A 340 5.84 18.53 18.20
C ALA A 340 6.38 19.92 17.83
N VAL A 341 5.78 20.54 16.80
CA VAL A 341 6.08 21.93 16.42
C VAL A 341 5.81 22.88 17.58
N GLU A 342 4.63 22.79 18.20
CA GLU A 342 4.28 23.64 19.36
C GLU A 342 5.25 23.45 20.52
N GLN A 343 5.69 22.19 20.80
CA GLN A 343 6.67 21.91 21.84
C GLN A 343 8.02 22.56 21.56
N CYS A 344 8.50 22.58 20.31
CA CYS A 344 9.73 23.23 19.91
C CYS A 344 9.64 24.76 20.04
N ILE A 345 8.53 25.36 19.59
CA ILE A 345 8.26 26.80 19.74
C ILE A 345 8.25 27.17 21.22
N ASN A 346 7.50 26.44 22.05
CA ASN A 346 7.38 26.72 23.49
C ASN A 346 8.69 26.52 24.25
N ALA A 347 9.60 25.69 23.73
CA ALA A 347 10.95 25.51 24.29
C ALA A 347 11.92 26.61 23.86
N GLY A 348 11.53 27.50 22.94
CA GLY A 348 12.38 28.56 22.39
C GLY A 348 13.52 28.02 21.51
N LEU A 349 13.26 26.93 20.78
CA LEU A 349 14.28 26.33 19.90
C LEU A 349 14.35 27.12 18.59
N GLU A 350 15.53 27.61 18.25
CA GLU A 350 15.84 28.35 17.01
C GLU A 350 16.90 27.61 16.23
N LEU A 351 16.61 27.19 14.99
CA LEU A 351 17.50 26.40 14.16
C LEU A 351 17.99 27.16 12.90
N THR A 352 17.53 28.39 12.72
CA THR A 352 17.80 29.22 11.54
C THR A 352 18.56 30.48 11.90
N THR A 353 19.24 31.02 10.92
CA THR A 353 19.89 32.34 11.00
C THR A 353 18.99 33.42 10.44
N ASP A 354 19.27 34.70 10.77
CA ASP A 354 18.53 35.87 10.24
C ASP A 354 18.49 35.91 8.70
N ASP A 355 19.55 35.47 8.03
CA ASP A 355 19.61 35.38 6.56
C ASP A 355 18.69 34.27 6.02
N GLU A 356 18.65 33.13 6.68
CA GLU A 356 17.74 32.03 6.32
C GLU A 356 16.28 32.45 6.55
N VAL A 357 15.97 33.12 7.64
CA VAL A 357 14.62 33.65 7.92
C VAL A 357 14.18 34.61 6.79
N ARG A 358 15.07 35.49 6.32
CA ARG A 358 14.75 36.38 5.20
C ARG A 358 14.46 35.60 3.89
N ARG A 359 15.20 34.54 3.64
CA ARG A 359 14.99 33.67 2.48
C ARG A 359 13.67 32.93 2.61
N ILE A 360 13.40 32.34 3.77
CA ILE A 360 12.14 31.64 4.06
C ILE A 360 10.94 32.55 3.80
N ARG A 361 10.94 33.76 4.35
CA ARG A 361 9.86 34.75 4.15
C ARG A 361 9.60 35.00 2.67
N ARG A 362 10.65 35.23 1.88
CA ARG A 362 10.52 35.51 0.45
C ARG A 362 9.88 34.31 -0.28
N ILE A 363 10.40 33.10 -0.08
CA ILE A 363 9.88 31.90 -0.73
C ILE A 363 8.42 31.64 -0.33
N VAL A 364 8.10 31.78 0.94
CA VAL A 364 6.73 31.57 1.45
C VAL A 364 5.78 32.62 0.84
N ASP A 365 6.18 33.90 0.80
CA ASP A 365 5.37 34.98 0.22
C ASP A 365 5.14 34.73 -1.28
N GLU A 366 6.19 34.36 -2.04
CA GLU A 366 6.11 34.00 -3.47
C GLU A 366 5.14 32.83 -3.73
N MET A 367 5.19 31.81 -2.91
CA MET A 367 4.34 30.61 -3.10
C MET A 367 2.88 30.81 -2.67
N VAL A 368 2.60 31.74 -1.77
CA VAL A 368 1.25 31.98 -1.23
C VAL A 368 0.54 33.11 -1.99
N GLU A 369 1.27 34.01 -2.63
CA GLU A 369 0.72 35.19 -3.32
C GLU A 369 -0.26 34.73 -4.42
N GLY A 370 -1.50 35.20 -4.33
CA GLY A 370 -2.57 34.89 -5.30
C GLY A 370 -3.18 33.50 -5.19
N GLN A 371 -2.65 32.59 -4.35
CA GLN A 371 -3.12 31.21 -4.26
C GLN A 371 -4.25 31.02 -3.25
N LEU A 372 -4.24 31.75 -2.14
CA LEU A 372 -5.21 31.65 -1.06
C LEU A 372 -5.71 33.01 -0.64
N SER A 373 -6.99 33.09 -0.25
CA SER A 373 -7.57 34.31 0.34
C SER A 373 -7.03 34.52 1.76
N GLN A 374 -7.08 35.77 2.25
CA GLN A 374 -6.70 36.10 3.63
C GLN A 374 -7.58 35.36 4.67
N GLU A 375 -8.82 35.04 4.31
CA GLU A 375 -9.74 34.30 5.16
C GLU A 375 -9.34 32.83 5.24
N ASP A 376 -8.96 32.22 4.11
CA ASP A 376 -8.46 30.83 4.07
C ASP A 376 -7.14 30.71 4.84
N LEU A 377 -6.20 31.63 4.67
CA LEU A 377 -4.94 31.67 5.42
C LEU A 377 -5.17 31.74 6.93
N LYS A 378 -6.15 32.54 7.37
CA LYS A 378 -6.53 32.63 8.78
C LYS A 378 -7.15 31.31 9.28
N ALA A 379 -8.05 30.70 8.49
CA ALA A 379 -8.70 29.44 8.82
C ALA A 379 -7.68 28.28 8.93
N LEU A 380 -6.60 28.36 8.19
CA LEU A 380 -5.51 27.36 8.16
C LEU A 380 -4.39 27.65 9.16
N HIS A 381 -4.54 28.65 10.04
CA HIS A 381 -3.51 29.05 11.02
C HIS A 381 -2.16 29.39 10.38
N PHE A 382 -2.15 30.00 9.20
CA PHE A 382 -0.94 30.30 8.42
C PHE A 382 0.13 31.06 9.20
N SER A 383 -0.25 32.01 10.07
CA SER A 383 0.72 32.77 10.86
C SER A 383 1.56 31.91 11.80
N GLN A 384 0.96 30.88 12.41
CA GLN A 384 1.68 29.93 13.27
C GLN A 384 2.56 29.00 12.43
N PHE A 385 2.05 28.54 11.30
CA PHE A 385 2.81 27.74 10.36
C PHE A 385 4.04 28.47 9.84
N ARG A 386 3.89 29.74 9.40
CA ARG A 386 4.98 30.59 8.94
C ARG A 386 6.03 30.81 10.02
N PHE A 387 5.60 31.09 11.25
CA PHE A 387 6.50 31.27 12.39
C PHE A 387 7.36 30.01 12.62
N ALA A 388 6.75 28.82 12.60
CA ALA A 388 7.48 27.57 12.75
C ALA A 388 8.54 27.37 11.64
N LEU A 389 8.21 27.70 10.39
CA LEU A 389 9.16 27.67 9.27
C LEU A 389 10.34 28.61 9.50
N GLU A 390 10.08 29.82 10.00
CA GLU A 390 11.11 30.82 10.32
C GLU A 390 12.06 30.32 11.41
N GLU A 391 11.57 29.49 12.37
CA GLU A 391 12.38 28.84 13.41
C GLU A 391 13.10 27.55 12.93
N GLY A 392 12.85 27.12 11.69
CA GLY A 392 13.54 26.00 11.03
C GLY A 392 12.90 24.63 11.21
N PHE A 393 11.63 24.54 11.62
CA PHE A 393 10.90 23.28 11.71
C PHE A 393 9.47 23.38 11.20
N ALA A 394 8.93 22.26 10.77
CA ALA A 394 7.60 22.18 10.19
C ALA A 394 6.92 20.83 10.44
N PRO A 395 5.57 20.77 10.48
CA PRO A 395 4.84 19.53 10.34
C PRO A 395 4.77 19.13 8.86
N HIS A 396 4.67 17.82 8.58
CA HIS A 396 4.36 17.31 7.25
C HIS A 396 3.48 16.07 7.35
N HIS A 397 2.22 16.21 7.07
CA HIS A 397 1.26 15.10 7.12
C HIS A 397 0.07 15.32 6.21
N ALA A 398 -0.67 14.27 5.93
CA ALA A 398 -1.82 14.29 5.03
C ALA A 398 -2.99 15.17 5.49
N GLY A 399 -2.99 15.68 6.72
CA GLY A 399 -3.98 16.66 7.23
C GLY A 399 -3.70 18.10 6.84
N MET A 400 -2.54 18.39 6.22
CA MET A 400 -2.19 19.71 5.70
C MET A 400 -2.70 19.89 4.28
N VAL A 401 -2.97 21.13 3.90
CA VAL A 401 -3.30 21.47 2.50
C VAL A 401 -2.06 21.30 1.61
N ALA A 402 -2.28 21.06 0.32
CA ALA A 402 -1.21 20.76 -0.63
C ALA A 402 -0.14 21.86 -0.67
N LEU A 403 -0.57 23.13 -0.75
CA LEU A 403 0.34 24.28 -0.78
C LEU A 403 1.31 24.30 0.41
N PHE A 404 0.82 24.07 1.64
CA PHE A 404 1.69 24.08 2.82
C PHE A 404 2.70 22.94 2.80
N ARG A 405 2.32 21.78 2.30
CA ARG A 405 3.27 20.67 2.14
C ARG A 405 4.34 20.99 1.12
N GLN A 406 3.99 21.57 -0.03
CA GLN A 406 4.94 22.02 -1.06
C GLN A 406 5.92 23.08 -0.52
N ILE A 407 5.44 24.03 0.29
CA ILE A 407 6.30 25.00 0.97
C ILE A 407 7.33 24.30 1.86
N VAL A 408 6.88 23.32 2.69
CA VAL A 408 7.79 22.56 3.57
C VAL A 408 8.81 21.77 2.74
N GLU A 409 8.35 21.08 1.70
CA GLU A 409 9.18 20.29 0.81
C GLU A 409 10.28 21.15 0.16
N ARG A 410 9.93 22.28 -0.43
CA ARG A 410 10.87 23.23 -1.04
C ARG A 410 11.88 23.79 -0.03
N LEU A 411 11.40 24.25 1.12
CA LEU A 411 12.30 24.82 2.15
C LEU A 411 13.25 23.78 2.75
N PHE A 412 12.79 22.53 2.88
CA PHE A 412 13.62 21.43 3.36
C PHE A 412 14.68 21.04 2.32
N GLU A 413 14.31 20.98 1.05
CA GLU A 413 15.20 20.71 -0.06
C GLU A 413 16.31 21.77 -0.19
N GLU A 414 15.96 23.05 0.00
CA GLU A 414 16.92 24.16 0.07
C GLU A 414 17.72 24.19 1.39
N GLY A 415 17.45 23.28 2.32
CA GLY A 415 18.13 23.18 3.61
C GLY A 415 17.79 24.31 4.59
N LEU A 416 16.72 25.06 4.36
CA LEU A 416 16.25 26.14 5.21
C LEU A 416 15.44 25.63 6.41
N VAL A 417 14.51 24.69 6.19
CA VAL A 417 13.89 23.92 7.27
C VAL A 417 14.85 22.81 7.67
N LYS A 418 15.19 22.76 8.97
CA LYS A 418 16.17 21.80 9.51
C LYS A 418 15.53 20.53 10.02
N VAL A 419 14.26 20.60 10.47
CA VAL A 419 13.53 19.46 11.00
C VAL A 419 12.10 19.42 10.46
N VAL A 420 11.71 18.25 9.95
CA VAL A 420 10.34 17.98 9.53
C VAL A 420 9.74 16.88 10.40
N PHE A 421 8.67 17.22 11.14
CA PHE A 421 7.86 16.25 11.89
C PHE A 421 6.83 15.61 10.97
N ALA A 422 6.99 14.34 10.66
CA ALA A 422 6.22 13.69 9.60
C ALA A 422 5.48 12.42 10.05
N THR A 423 4.39 12.13 9.35
CA THR A 423 3.76 10.80 9.34
C THR A 423 4.40 9.89 8.30
N GLU A 424 4.09 8.60 8.33
CA GLU A 424 4.67 7.61 7.37
C GLU A 424 4.45 7.97 5.90
N THR A 425 3.43 8.81 5.60
CA THR A 425 3.13 9.26 4.23
C THR A 425 4.29 10.01 3.57
N LEU A 426 5.17 10.65 4.34
CA LEU A 426 6.38 11.29 3.80
C LEU A 426 7.42 10.24 3.36
N ALA A 427 7.44 9.06 3.97
CA ALA A 427 8.33 7.98 3.56
C ALA A 427 7.98 7.42 2.18
N LEU A 428 6.76 7.65 1.73
CA LEU A 428 6.18 7.11 0.53
C LEU A 428 6.40 8.08 -0.64
N GLY A 429 7.58 7.98 -1.28
CA GLY A 429 7.80 8.49 -2.63
C GLY A 429 8.27 9.95 -2.78
N ILE A 430 8.07 10.85 -1.83
CA ILE A 430 8.57 12.22 -1.95
C ILE A 430 10.10 12.23 -1.81
N ASN A 431 10.79 12.89 -2.74
CA ASN A 431 12.26 12.97 -2.70
C ASN A 431 12.72 14.03 -1.68
N MET A 432 12.64 13.71 -0.40
CA MET A 432 13.15 14.53 0.70
C MET A 432 14.22 13.76 1.48
N PRO A 433 15.46 13.66 0.97
CA PRO A 433 16.51 12.99 1.71
C PRO A 433 17.02 13.88 2.85
N ALA A 434 17.21 13.29 4.02
CA ALA A 434 17.73 13.95 5.21
C ALA A 434 19.10 13.37 5.60
N ARG A 435 19.89 14.07 6.41
CA ARG A 435 21.07 13.49 7.02
C ARG A 435 20.71 12.49 8.12
N CYS A 436 19.65 12.82 8.89
CA CYS A 436 19.15 12.02 10.00
C CYS A 436 17.68 11.70 9.82
N VAL A 437 17.29 10.49 10.26
CA VAL A 437 15.89 10.07 10.43
C VAL A 437 15.68 9.64 11.87
N VAL A 438 14.67 10.22 12.53
CA VAL A 438 14.26 9.83 13.87
C VAL A 438 12.94 9.06 13.80
N VAL A 439 12.85 7.91 14.47
CA VAL A 439 11.63 7.12 14.62
C VAL A 439 11.23 7.17 16.10
N GLU A 440 10.11 7.85 16.39
CA GLU A 440 9.67 8.08 17.78
C GLU A 440 9.26 6.78 18.48
N LYS A 441 8.53 5.91 17.75
CA LYS A 441 8.04 4.62 18.27
C LYS A 441 8.16 3.53 17.22
N LEU A 442 8.31 2.28 17.66
CA LEU A 442 8.36 1.11 16.77
C LEU A 442 6.98 0.47 16.57
N GLU A 443 5.91 1.20 16.88
CA GLU A 443 4.52 0.79 16.69
C GLU A 443 3.69 1.95 16.14
N LYS A 444 2.66 1.63 15.38
CA LYS A 444 1.72 2.59 14.79
C LYS A 444 0.27 2.14 15.02
N PHE A 445 -0.68 3.05 14.83
CA PHE A 445 -2.11 2.74 14.85
C PHE A 445 -2.59 2.46 13.43
N ASP A 446 -3.17 1.27 13.18
CA ASP A 446 -3.64 0.80 11.86
C ASP A 446 -5.13 1.09 11.58
N GLY A 447 -5.81 1.80 12.49
CA GLY A 447 -7.26 2.06 12.43
C GLY A 447 -8.04 1.17 13.43
N THR A 448 -7.54 0.01 13.77
CA THR A 448 -8.16 -0.95 14.70
C THR A 448 -7.39 -1.09 16.01
N GLY A 449 -6.07 -0.96 15.97
CA GLY A 449 -5.21 -1.12 17.14
C GLY A 449 -3.78 -0.65 16.92
N HIS A 450 -2.94 -0.78 17.97
CA HIS A 450 -1.51 -0.56 17.86
C HIS A 450 -0.83 -1.82 17.31
N VAL A 451 -0.15 -1.68 16.19
CA VAL A 451 0.62 -2.74 15.51
C VAL A 451 2.10 -2.35 15.43
N GLY A 452 3.00 -3.32 15.56
CA GLY A 452 4.42 -3.08 15.37
C GLY A 452 4.76 -2.74 13.92
N LEU A 453 5.79 -1.92 13.72
CA LEU A 453 6.33 -1.66 12.38
C LEU A 453 6.85 -2.96 11.76
N THR A 454 6.66 -3.10 10.47
CA THR A 454 7.32 -4.16 9.70
C THR A 454 8.76 -3.76 9.35
N PRO A 455 9.67 -4.72 9.09
CA PRO A 455 11.03 -4.41 8.63
C PRO A 455 11.06 -3.57 7.34
N GLY A 456 10.08 -3.76 6.44
CA GLY A 456 9.94 -2.98 5.23
C GLY A 456 9.62 -1.51 5.50
N GLU A 457 8.61 -1.24 6.33
CA GLU A 457 8.26 0.13 6.73
C GLU A 457 9.43 0.81 7.44
N PHE A 458 10.08 0.12 8.38
CA PHE A 458 11.26 0.67 9.05
C PHE A 458 12.39 1.00 8.06
N THR A 459 12.62 0.15 7.07
CA THR A 459 13.62 0.36 6.02
C THR A 459 13.24 1.54 5.11
N GLN A 460 11.97 1.71 4.77
CA GLN A 460 11.49 2.86 3.99
C GLN A 460 11.67 4.17 4.75
N LEU A 461 11.31 4.21 6.04
CA LEU A 461 11.51 5.37 6.90
C LEU A 461 13.00 5.74 6.99
N THR A 462 13.83 4.80 7.41
CA THR A 462 15.27 5.02 7.62
C THR A 462 16.05 5.12 6.31
N GLY A 463 15.44 4.67 5.21
CA GLY A 463 15.95 4.82 3.85
C GLY A 463 16.16 6.25 3.42
N ARG A 464 15.48 7.21 4.04
CA ARG A 464 15.61 8.64 3.79
C ARG A 464 16.86 9.26 4.39
N ALA A 465 17.56 8.59 5.31
CA ALA A 465 18.77 9.09 5.93
C ALA A 465 20.00 8.90 5.01
N GLY A 466 20.81 9.94 4.87
CA GLY A 466 22.02 9.95 4.06
C GLY A 466 21.79 10.45 2.62
N ARG A 467 22.16 11.69 2.35
CA ARG A 467 22.04 12.35 1.04
C ARG A 467 23.21 11.97 0.15
N ARG A 468 22.93 11.34 -1.01
CA ARG A 468 23.97 10.93 -1.97
C ARG A 468 24.74 12.16 -2.48
N GLY A 469 26.07 12.07 -2.46
CA GLY A 469 26.95 13.16 -2.90
C GLY A 469 27.14 14.31 -1.90
N ILE A 470 26.41 14.30 -0.77
CA ILE A 470 26.49 15.34 0.28
C ILE A 470 26.98 14.73 1.60
N ASP A 471 26.33 13.69 2.07
CA ASP A 471 26.64 13.05 3.35
C ASP A 471 27.53 11.81 3.15
N THR A 472 28.47 11.63 4.04
CA THR A 472 29.33 10.44 4.10
C THR A 472 28.65 9.29 4.87
N ILE A 473 27.82 9.64 5.84
CA ILE A 473 27.07 8.71 6.71
C ILE A 473 25.67 9.28 6.92
N GLY A 474 24.67 8.41 6.86
CA GLY A 474 23.29 8.70 7.27
C GLY A 474 23.02 8.15 8.67
N HIS A 475 22.15 8.79 9.45
CA HIS A 475 21.86 8.41 10.83
C HIS A 475 20.38 8.04 10.98
N ALA A 476 20.13 6.82 11.49
CA ALA A 476 18.80 6.38 11.91
C ALA A 476 18.74 6.32 13.44
N VAL A 477 17.86 7.10 14.04
CA VAL A 477 17.74 7.24 15.49
C VAL A 477 16.39 6.73 15.95
N VAL A 478 16.35 5.77 16.87
CA VAL A 478 15.14 5.34 17.56
C VAL A 478 15.11 5.98 18.94
N VAL A 479 14.00 6.62 19.28
CA VAL A 479 13.83 7.24 20.61
C VAL A 479 13.42 6.16 21.63
N ASP A 480 14.04 6.14 22.81
CA ASP A 480 13.60 5.28 23.91
C ASP A 480 12.18 5.64 24.34
N HIS A 481 11.29 4.68 24.28
CA HIS A 481 9.87 4.84 24.60
C HIS A 481 9.33 3.67 25.41
N HIS A 482 8.13 3.82 25.93
CA HIS A 482 7.52 2.75 26.70
C HIS A 482 7.47 1.43 25.92
N GLY A 483 8.02 0.37 26.47
CA GLY A 483 8.07 -0.95 25.83
C GLY A 483 9.22 -1.14 24.84
N PHE A 484 10.09 -0.15 24.60
CA PHE A 484 11.23 -0.30 23.70
C PHE A 484 12.20 -1.40 24.14
N ILE A 485 12.60 -2.24 23.20
CA ILE A 485 13.57 -3.32 23.36
C ILE A 485 14.59 -3.23 22.22
N PRO A 486 15.92 -3.15 22.51
CA PRO A 486 16.95 -3.05 21.47
C PRO A 486 16.91 -4.19 20.44
N ALA A 487 16.57 -5.40 20.86
CA ALA A 487 16.44 -6.54 19.97
C ALA A 487 15.31 -6.36 18.93
N THR A 488 14.23 -5.66 19.27
CA THR A 488 13.16 -5.34 18.32
C THR A 488 13.65 -4.36 17.25
N ALA A 489 14.35 -3.28 17.65
CA ALA A 489 14.96 -2.34 16.71
C ALA A 489 15.98 -3.03 15.80
N ALA A 490 16.80 -3.92 16.35
CA ALA A 490 17.77 -4.70 15.58
C ALA A 490 17.09 -5.68 14.62
N ALA A 491 15.98 -6.28 14.99
CA ALA A 491 15.21 -7.16 14.10
C ALA A 491 14.59 -6.38 12.93
N LEU A 492 14.10 -5.17 13.18
CA LEU A 492 13.54 -4.28 12.16
C LEU A 492 14.61 -3.74 11.20
N SER A 493 15.82 -3.42 11.72
CA SER A 493 16.94 -2.92 10.92
C SER A 493 17.76 -4.02 10.26
N SER A 494 17.45 -5.31 10.54
CA SER A 494 18.12 -6.43 9.89
C SER A 494 17.79 -6.45 8.39
N LYS A 495 18.71 -6.95 7.58
CA LYS A 495 18.56 -7.09 6.12
C LYS A 495 17.43 -8.05 5.68
N ARG A 496 16.58 -8.51 6.59
CA ARG A 496 15.42 -9.34 6.26
C ARG A 496 14.34 -8.50 5.63
N VAL A 497 14.29 -8.56 4.34
CA VAL A 497 13.31 -7.88 3.49
C VAL A 497 11.96 -8.59 3.65
N TYR A 498 10.86 -7.86 3.64
CA TYR A 498 9.52 -8.45 3.68
C TYR A 498 9.11 -8.95 2.28
N PRO A 499 8.31 -10.02 2.18
CA PRO A 499 7.80 -10.48 0.90
C PRO A 499 6.75 -9.53 0.35
N LEU A 500 6.77 -9.33 -0.96
CA LEU A 500 5.72 -8.68 -1.71
C LEU A 500 4.57 -9.66 -1.89
N HIS A 501 3.39 -9.34 -1.39
CA HIS A 501 2.17 -10.12 -1.57
C HIS A 501 1.14 -9.34 -2.37
N SER A 502 0.45 -10.03 -3.26
CA SER A 502 -0.64 -9.44 -4.00
C SER A 502 -1.82 -9.06 -3.09
N SER A 503 -2.38 -7.90 -3.34
CA SER A 503 -3.65 -7.44 -2.77
C SER A 503 -4.80 -7.50 -3.79
N PHE A 504 -4.54 -8.02 -4.98
CA PHE A 504 -5.46 -8.03 -6.12
C PHE A 504 -6.74 -8.81 -5.84
N LYS A 505 -7.87 -8.15 -6.10
CA LYS A 505 -9.21 -8.73 -6.09
C LYS A 505 -10.01 -8.11 -7.24
N PRO A 506 -10.73 -8.90 -8.03
CA PRO A 506 -11.65 -8.36 -9.03
C PRO A 506 -12.70 -7.44 -8.38
N THR A 507 -13.04 -6.35 -9.06
CA THR A 507 -14.08 -5.40 -8.64
C THR A 507 -15.24 -5.38 -9.64
N PHE A 508 -16.38 -4.79 -9.27
CA PHE A 508 -17.54 -4.68 -10.15
C PHE A 508 -17.23 -3.82 -11.37
N ASN A 509 -16.60 -2.66 -11.17
CA ASN A 509 -16.19 -1.78 -12.27
C ASN A 509 -15.17 -2.46 -13.20
N MET A 510 -14.17 -3.18 -12.66
CA MET A 510 -13.24 -3.97 -13.47
C MET A 510 -13.99 -4.98 -14.35
N ALA A 511 -14.94 -5.73 -13.80
CA ALA A 511 -15.66 -6.77 -14.52
C ALA A 511 -16.41 -6.19 -15.73
N VAL A 512 -17.14 -5.09 -15.58
CA VAL A 512 -17.86 -4.45 -16.69
C VAL A 512 -16.90 -3.84 -17.72
N ASN A 513 -15.76 -3.29 -17.31
CA ASN A 513 -14.77 -2.75 -18.24
C ASN A 513 -14.13 -3.86 -19.08
N LEU A 514 -13.74 -4.97 -18.47
CA LEU A 514 -13.14 -6.10 -19.19
C LEU A 514 -14.13 -6.78 -20.12
N LEU A 515 -15.37 -7.02 -19.69
CA LEU A 515 -16.42 -7.61 -20.51
C LEU A 515 -16.94 -6.68 -21.63
N ASN A 516 -16.66 -5.38 -21.55
CA ASN A 516 -16.94 -4.47 -22.65
C ASN A 516 -15.98 -4.65 -23.84
N SER A 517 -14.78 -5.13 -23.60
CA SER A 517 -13.70 -5.23 -24.59
C SER A 517 -13.35 -6.68 -24.98
N SER A 518 -13.74 -7.66 -24.19
CA SER A 518 -13.35 -9.07 -24.37
C SER A 518 -14.49 -9.99 -23.93
N ASP A 519 -14.53 -11.19 -24.50
CA ASP A 519 -15.44 -12.25 -24.07
C ASP A 519 -15.09 -12.77 -22.67
N TYR A 520 -16.07 -13.41 -22.02
CA TYR A 520 -15.98 -13.90 -20.66
C TYR A 520 -14.80 -14.85 -20.42
N GLU A 521 -14.55 -15.78 -21.36
CA GLU A 521 -13.46 -16.77 -21.20
C GLU A 521 -12.09 -16.11 -21.32
N THR A 522 -11.93 -15.16 -22.27
CA THR A 522 -10.70 -14.36 -22.41
C THR A 522 -10.42 -13.55 -21.15
N VAL A 523 -11.45 -12.96 -20.54
CA VAL A 523 -11.29 -12.23 -19.26
C VAL A 523 -10.84 -13.17 -18.15
N ARG A 524 -11.45 -14.35 -18.02
CA ARG A 524 -11.04 -15.34 -17.00
C ARG A 524 -9.59 -15.75 -17.17
N ILE A 525 -9.18 -16.06 -18.39
CA ILE A 525 -7.78 -16.42 -18.72
C ILE A 525 -6.84 -15.26 -18.33
N THR A 526 -7.23 -14.04 -18.66
CA THR A 526 -6.43 -12.85 -18.31
C THR A 526 -6.29 -12.68 -16.80
N LEU A 527 -7.35 -12.87 -16.04
CA LEU A 527 -7.32 -12.79 -14.57
C LEU A 527 -6.51 -13.94 -13.92
N ASP A 528 -6.48 -15.10 -14.56
CA ASP A 528 -5.62 -16.22 -14.13
C ASP A 528 -4.12 -15.91 -14.28
N HIS A 529 -3.76 -14.89 -15.06
CA HIS A 529 -2.39 -14.37 -15.15
C HIS A 529 -2.04 -13.32 -14.08
N SER A 530 -2.94 -13.01 -13.13
CA SER A 530 -2.64 -12.08 -12.03
C SER A 530 -1.55 -12.63 -11.10
N PHE A 531 -0.82 -11.72 -10.43
CA PHE A 531 0.18 -12.12 -9.42
C PHE A 531 -0.51 -12.80 -8.22
N ALA A 532 -1.72 -12.37 -7.86
CA ALA A 532 -2.55 -13.04 -6.87
C ALA A 532 -2.76 -14.53 -7.20
N GLN A 533 -3.09 -14.83 -8.46
CA GLN A 533 -3.27 -16.21 -8.91
C GLN A 533 -1.94 -16.96 -9.02
N TRP A 534 -0.88 -16.27 -9.42
CA TRP A 534 0.49 -16.82 -9.43
C TRP A 534 0.91 -17.28 -8.03
N GLU A 535 0.76 -16.43 -7.01
CA GLU A 535 1.06 -16.79 -5.62
C GLU A 535 0.17 -17.94 -5.11
N ALA A 536 -1.11 -17.93 -5.50
CA ALA A 536 -2.04 -18.99 -5.16
C ALA A 536 -1.61 -20.32 -5.78
N ASN A 537 -1.18 -20.32 -7.03
CA ASN A 537 -0.69 -21.51 -7.75
C ASN A 537 0.64 -22.01 -7.16
N GLU A 538 1.60 -21.13 -6.86
CA GLU A 538 2.86 -21.49 -6.19
C GLU A 538 2.60 -22.19 -4.85
N SER A 539 1.70 -21.64 -4.05
CA SER A 539 1.30 -22.24 -2.78
C SER A 539 0.48 -23.53 -2.96
N ALA A 540 -0.28 -23.65 -4.06
CA ALA A 540 -1.01 -24.87 -4.40
C ALA A 540 -0.04 -26.01 -4.76
N TRP A 541 1.04 -25.76 -5.47
CA TRP A 541 2.06 -26.75 -5.76
C TRP A 541 2.70 -27.35 -4.50
N GLN A 542 3.00 -26.53 -3.50
CA GLN A 542 3.49 -26.99 -2.20
C GLN A 542 2.47 -27.87 -1.48
N LEU A 543 1.18 -27.54 -1.56
CA LEU A 543 0.10 -28.34 -1.00
C LEU A 543 -0.04 -29.67 -1.75
N GLU A 544 0.14 -29.69 -3.07
CA GLU A 544 0.12 -30.90 -3.88
C GLU A 544 1.24 -31.88 -3.49
N ALA A 545 2.48 -31.38 -3.32
CA ALA A 545 3.59 -32.19 -2.82
C ALA A 545 3.32 -32.73 -1.40
N GLN A 546 2.66 -31.95 -0.55
CA GLN A 546 2.23 -32.38 0.78
C GLN A 546 1.14 -33.46 0.68
N MET A 547 0.16 -33.31 -0.23
CA MET A 547 -0.88 -34.33 -0.48
C MET A 547 -0.29 -35.64 -0.96
N ASP A 548 0.69 -35.58 -1.87
CA ASP A 548 1.37 -36.79 -2.35
C ASP A 548 2.15 -37.52 -1.25
N THR A 549 2.78 -36.75 -0.36
CA THR A 549 3.44 -37.33 0.82
C THR A 549 2.43 -38.03 1.75
N LEU A 550 1.29 -37.39 1.99
CA LEU A 550 0.21 -37.92 2.83
C LEU A 550 -0.43 -39.16 2.15
N ARG A 551 -0.65 -39.15 0.83
CA ARG A 551 -1.17 -40.31 0.06
C ARG A 551 -0.24 -41.50 0.20
N LYS A 552 1.08 -41.30 0.01
CA LYS A 552 2.09 -42.38 0.19
C LYS A 552 2.08 -42.94 1.61
N ALA A 553 1.92 -42.09 2.62
CA ALA A 553 1.80 -42.53 4.01
C ALA A 553 0.52 -43.34 4.24
N LEU A 554 -0.62 -42.90 3.68
CA LEU A 554 -1.90 -43.60 3.77
C LEU A 554 -1.84 -44.98 3.11
N ASP A 555 -1.25 -45.11 1.92
CA ASP A 555 -1.01 -46.39 1.24
C ASP A 555 -0.17 -47.33 2.10
N GLY A 556 0.83 -46.79 2.80
CA GLY A 556 1.63 -47.58 3.73
C GLY A 556 0.83 -48.15 4.91
N TYR A 557 -0.10 -47.34 5.46
CA TYR A 557 -0.99 -47.83 6.53
C TYR A 557 -2.05 -48.82 6.02
N GLU A 558 -2.58 -48.61 4.80
CA GLU A 558 -3.59 -49.48 4.20
C GLU A 558 -3.05 -50.89 3.97
N ARG A 559 -1.77 -51.08 3.67
CA ARG A 559 -1.14 -52.38 3.59
C ARG A 559 -1.13 -53.12 4.93
N ALA A 560 -1.25 -52.41 6.04
CA ALA A 560 -1.33 -52.99 7.37
C ALA A 560 -2.80 -53.31 7.80
N PHE A 561 -3.77 -53.09 6.89
CA PHE A 561 -5.22 -53.38 7.11
C PHE A 561 -5.68 -54.73 6.63
N ASP A 562 -4.76 -55.62 6.35
CA ASP A 562 -5.09 -56.99 5.92
C ASP A 562 -5.87 -57.71 7.04
N CYS A 563 -7.15 -57.89 6.80
CA CYS A 563 -8.09 -58.46 7.77
C CYS A 563 -8.97 -59.51 7.09
N GLU A 564 -8.77 -60.76 7.45
CA GLU A 564 -9.53 -61.90 6.93
C GLU A 564 -11.04 -61.84 7.18
N PHE A 565 -11.49 -60.98 8.09
CA PHE A 565 -12.91 -60.87 8.48
C PHE A 565 -13.70 -59.84 7.67
N GLY A 566 -13.04 -58.96 6.93
CA GLY A 566 -13.70 -57.96 6.10
C GLY A 566 -12.82 -56.70 5.82
N ASP A 567 -13.37 -55.72 5.11
CA ASP A 567 -12.67 -54.48 4.77
C ASP A 567 -12.48 -53.56 5.98
N PHE A 568 -11.27 -53.55 6.53
CA PHE A 568 -10.94 -52.74 7.68
C PHE A 568 -10.87 -51.24 7.34
N LYS A 569 -10.59 -50.88 6.09
CA LYS A 569 -10.60 -49.48 5.61
C LYS A 569 -12.02 -48.95 5.64
N GLU A 570 -13.00 -49.71 5.17
CA GLU A 570 -14.42 -49.34 5.27
C GLU A 570 -14.85 -49.19 6.71
N PHE A 571 -14.48 -50.08 7.59
CA PHE A 571 -14.76 -49.98 9.02
C PHE A 571 -14.20 -48.71 9.64
N MET A 572 -13.00 -48.29 9.29
CA MET A 572 -12.40 -47.06 9.78
C MET A 572 -13.07 -45.81 9.21
N ARG A 573 -13.49 -45.81 7.93
CA ARG A 573 -14.30 -44.75 7.32
C ARG A 573 -15.64 -44.57 8.03
N LEU A 574 -16.34 -45.62 8.35
CA LEU A 574 -17.59 -45.57 9.13
C LEU A 574 -17.37 -44.91 10.50
N ARG A 575 -16.29 -45.28 11.20
CA ARG A 575 -15.93 -44.73 12.50
C ARG A 575 -15.56 -43.25 12.42
N MET A 576 -14.84 -42.82 11.37
CA MET A 576 -14.49 -41.41 11.13
C MET A 576 -15.77 -40.61 10.90
N ARG A 577 -16.64 -41.06 10.01
CA ARG A 577 -17.90 -40.38 9.69
C ARG A 577 -18.82 -40.26 10.89
N LEU A 578 -18.91 -41.30 11.69
CA LEU A 578 -19.64 -41.28 12.96
C LEU A 578 -19.09 -40.22 13.92
N SER A 579 -17.77 -40.19 14.11
CA SER A 579 -17.12 -39.21 14.97
C SER A 579 -17.30 -37.78 14.47
N ASP A 580 -17.35 -37.58 13.17
CA ASP A 580 -17.56 -36.28 12.55
C ASP A 580 -19.01 -35.78 12.77
N LEU A 581 -20.01 -36.61 12.55
CA LEU A 581 -21.41 -36.31 12.85
C LEU A 581 -21.63 -35.96 14.34
N GLU A 582 -21.03 -36.76 15.23
CA GLU A 582 -21.21 -36.60 16.68
C GLU A 582 -20.52 -35.34 17.23
N LYS A 583 -19.38 -34.92 16.67
CA LYS A 583 -18.56 -33.84 17.20
C LYS A 583 -18.71 -32.53 16.41
N ASN A 584 -18.55 -32.59 15.09
CA ASN A 584 -18.45 -31.42 14.25
C ASN A 584 -19.81 -30.94 13.75
N GLU A 585 -20.60 -31.81 13.09
CA GLU A 585 -21.93 -31.43 12.61
C GLU A 585 -22.87 -31.06 13.75
N ARG A 586 -22.82 -31.82 14.86
CA ARG A 586 -23.62 -31.50 16.04
C ARG A 586 -23.25 -30.16 16.68
N ARG A 587 -21.96 -29.76 16.61
CA ARG A 587 -21.50 -28.45 17.07
C ARG A 587 -21.97 -27.35 16.13
N LYS A 588 -21.88 -27.54 14.79
CA LYS A 588 -22.38 -26.61 13.80
C LYS A 588 -23.86 -26.33 14.01
N LEU A 589 -24.70 -27.35 14.08
CA LEU A 589 -26.14 -27.22 14.32
C LEU A 589 -26.49 -26.52 15.64
N LYS A 590 -25.64 -26.58 16.66
CA LYS A 590 -25.86 -25.84 17.90
C LYS A 590 -25.71 -24.33 17.76
N HIS A 591 -24.84 -23.89 16.84
CA HIS A 591 -24.51 -22.48 16.58
C HIS A 591 -25.25 -21.91 15.36
N GLU A 592 -25.91 -22.78 14.59
CA GLU A 592 -26.68 -22.39 13.41
C GLU A 592 -27.96 -21.63 13.80
N VAL A 593 -28.26 -20.55 13.08
CA VAL A 593 -29.46 -19.73 13.29
C VAL A 593 -30.60 -20.30 12.44
N PHE A 594 -31.61 -20.88 13.09
CA PHE A 594 -32.79 -21.43 12.42
C PHE A 594 -33.95 -20.43 12.41
N ARG A 595 -34.66 -20.31 11.30
CA ARG A 595 -35.84 -19.46 11.17
C ARG A 595 -37.00 -19.85 12.13
N THR A 596 -37.09 -21.12 12.50
CA THR A 596 -38.12 -21.62 13.43
C THR A 596 -37.55 -22.71 14.35
N GLN A 597 -38.12 -22.83 15.54
CA GLN A 597 -37.76 -23.88 16.50
C GLN A 597 -38.13 -25.29 15.96
N LYS A 598 -39.12 -25.40 15.06
CA LYS A 598 -39.51 -26.63 14.39
C LYS A 598 -38.39 -27.10 13.44
N ALA A 599 -37.90 -26.21 12.57
CA ALA A 599 -36.77 -26.50 11.65
C ALA A 599 -35.53 -26.96 12.42
N ARG A 600 -35.19 -26.31 13.53
CA ARG A 600 -34.11 -26.73 14.41
C ARG A 600 -34.31 -28.16 14.94
N SER A 601 -35.48 -28.47 15.43
CA SER A 601 -35.81 -29.79 15.97
C SER A 601 -35.75 -30.89 14.90
N GLU A 602 -36.20 -30.61 13.68
CA GLU A 602 -36.12 -31.53 12.54
C GLU A 602 -34.68 -31.81 12.12
N ALA A 603 -33.82 -30.78 12.03
CA ALA A 603 -32.41 -30.93 11.72
C ALA A 603 -31.66 -31.80 12.75
N PHE A 604 -31.94 -31.61 14.05
CA PHE A 604 -31.36 -32.46 15.09
C PHE A 604 -31.89 -33.91 15.04
N LYS A 605 -33.19 -34.12 14.74
CA LYS A 605 -33.75 -35.46 14.57
C LYS A 605 -33.15 -36.22 13.38
N ASP A 606 -32.95 -35.51 12.25
CA ASP A 606 -32.26 -36.11 11.08
C ASP A 606 -30.81 -36.47 11.40
N LEU A 607 -30.06 -35.59 12.07
CA LEU A 607 -28.70 -35.91 12.50
C LEU A 607 -28.67 -37.13 13.43
N ASP A 608 -29.56 -37.20 14.42
CA ASP A 608 -29.62 -38.33 15.35
C ASP A 608 -30.01 -39.65 14.65
N ARG A 609 -30.86 -39.61 13.62
CA ARG A 609 -31.17 -40.78 12.76
C ARG A 609 -29.93 -41.24 12.02
N ARG A 610 -29.21 -40.33 11.35
CA ARG A 610 -27.95 -40.64 10.61
C ARG A 610 -26.88 -41.24 11.53
N ILE A 611 -26.76 -40.69 12.75
CA ILE A 611 -25.85 -41.24 13.77
C ILE A 611 -26.24 -42.64 14.18
N ALA A 612 -27.55 -42.91 14.40
CA ALA A 612 -28.06 -44.24 14.76
C ALA A 612 -27.77 -45.27 13.68
N GLU A 613 -28.03 -44.96 12.40
CA GLU A 613 -27.75 -45.82 11.26
C GLU A 613 -26.27 -46.19 11.16
N LEU A 614 -25.36 -45.22 11.30
CA LEU A 614 -23.92 -45.47 11.25
C LEU A 614 -23.41 -46.27 12.46
N ARG A 615 -24.02 -46.09 13.64
CA ARG A 615 -23.70 -46.89 14.83
C ARG A 615 -24.09 -48.33 14.63
N GLU A 616 -25.25 -48.60 14.00
CA GLU A 616 -25.72 -49.92 13.69
C GLU A 616 -24.80 -50.60 12.68
N LYS A 617 -24.50 -49.95 11.54
CA LYS A 617 -23.53 -50.45 10.55
C LYS A 617 -22.17 -50.74 11.17
N GLY A 618 -21.68 -49.85 12.03
CA GLY A 618 -20.38 -50.02 12.71
C GLY A 618 -20.42 -51.16 13.76
N ARG A 619 -21.58 -51.47 14.38
CA ARG A 619 -21.76 -52.56 15.32
C ARG A 619 -21.74 -53.91 14.63
N ASP A 620 -22.36 -53.99 13.45
CA ASP A 620 -22.56 -55.24 12.73
C ASP A 620 -21.41 -55.55 11.79
N HIS A 621 -20.41 -54.66 11.65
CA HIS A 621 -19.27 -54.82 10.75
C HIS A 621 -18.44 -56.06 11.10
N PRO A 622 -18.14 -56.92 10.14
CA PRO A 622 -17.43 -58.21 10.37
C PRO A 622 -16.08 -58.03 11.04
N CYS A 623 -15.31 -56.99 10.75
CA CYS A 623 -14.00 -56.72 11.35
C CYS A 623 -14.05 -56.60 12.88
N ARG A 624 -15.20 -56.40 13.49
CA ARG A 624 -15.31 -56.37 14.98
C ARG A 624 -15.03 -57.73 15.62
N LYS A 625 -15.22 -58.80 14.89
CA LYS A 625 -14.94 -60.16 15.35
C LYS A 625 -13.49 -60.61 15.15
N CYS A 626 -12.64 -59.77 14.56
CA CYS A 626 -11.26 -60.05 14.30
C CYS A 626 -10.44 -60.11 15.61
N PRO A 627 -9.68 -61.18 15.85
CA PRO A 627 -8.84 -61.32 17.05
C PRO A 627 -7.75 -60.24 17.12
N ASP A 628 -7.24 -59.80 15.98
CA ASP A 628 -6.20 -58.78 15.88
C ASP A 628 -6.74 -57.35 15.77
N ILE A 629 -8.00 -57.13 16.05
CA ILE A 629 -8.69 -55.83 15.92
C ILE A 629 -7.92 -54.69 16.62
N GLN A 630 -7.27 -54.94 17.76
CA GLN A 630 -6.51 -53.94 18.49
C GLN A 630 -5.23 -53.48 17.73
N LYS A 631 -4.58 -54.41 17.03
CA LYS A 631 -3.44 -54.09 16.18
C LYS A 631 -3.89 -53.26 14.98
N HIS A 632 -4.97 -53.64 14.31
CA HIS A 632 -5.55 -52.92 13.18
C HIS A 632 -6.03 -51.53 13.61
N LEU A 633 -6.69 -51.38 14.76
CA LEU A 633 -7.11 -50.11 15.27
C LEU A 633 -5.94 -49.12 15.56
N LYS A 634 -4.79 -49.64 16.01
CA LYS A 634 -3.60 -48.79 16.21
C LYS A 634 -3.15 -48.13 14.89
N TRP A 635 -3.11 -48.86 13.81
CA TRP A 635 -2.80 -48.37 12.49
C TRP A 635 -3.94 -47.57 11.90
N GLY A 636 -5.17 -48.01 12.09
CA GLY A 636 -6.39 -47.30 11.68
C GLY A 636 -6.51 -45.88 12.30
N HIS A 637 -6.12 -45.68 13.55
CA HIS A 637 -6.11 -44.35 14.16
C HIS A 637 -5.06 -43.45 13.56
N ARG A 638 -3.88 -43.97 13.17
CA ARG A 638 -2.86 -43.18 12.47
C ARG A 638 -3.37 -42.82 11.06
N TRP A 639 -3.87 -43.79 10.33
CA TRP A 639 -4.49 -43.57 9.02
C TRP A 639 -5.60 -42.52 9.07
N ALA A 640 -6.51 -42.59 10.06
CA ALA A 640 -7.58 -41.62 10.22
C ALA A 640 -7.09 -40.21 10.53
N ARG A 641 -5.93 -40.07 11.18
CA ARG A 641 -5.31 -38.76 11.42
C ARG A 641 -4.75 -38.18 10.12
N GLU A 642 -3.99 -38.97 9.37
CA GLU A 642 -3.40 -38.54 8.10
C GLU A 642 -4.48 -38.30 7.02
N MET A 643 -5.57 -39.07 7.00
CA MET A 643 -6.72 -38.84 6.13
C MET A 643 -7.39 -37.49 6.39
N ARG A 644 -7.63 -37.12 7.66
CA ARG A 644 -8.17 -35.80 7.99
C ARG A 644 -7.20 -34.67 7.63
N GLU A 645 -5.90 -34.92 7.73
CA GLU A 645 -4.92 -33.92 7.29
C GLU A 645 -4.94 -33.78 5.77
N LEU A 646 -5.04 -34.90 5.03
CA LEU A 646 -5.19 -34.88 3.57
C LEU A 646 -6.46 -34.11 3.16
N GLU A 647 -7.60 -34.38 3.80
CA GLU A 647 -8.84 -33.64 3.54
C GLU A 647 -8.68 -32.14 3.79
N ARG A 648 -8.00 -31.74 4.87
CA ARG A 648 -7.70 -30.33 5.17
C ARG A 648 -6.76 -29.71 4.13
N VAL A 649 -5.73 -30.44 3.71
CA VAL A 649 -4.79 -29.96 2.69
C VAL A 649 -5.51 -29.86 1.34
N GLN A 650 -6.33 -30.86 0.98
CA GLN A 650 -7.14 -30.85 -0.24
C GLN A 650 -8.08 -29.63 -0.27
N HIS A 651 -8.82 -29.38 0.81
CA HIS A 651 -9.70 -28.23 0.89
C HIS A 651 -8.93 -26.89 0.74
N ARG A 652 -7.73 -26.80 1.30
CA ARG A 652 -6.86 -25.62 1.11
C ARG A 652 -6.37 -25.49 -0.33
N TYR A 653 -6.02 -26.61 -0.97
CA TYR A 653 -5.65 -26.65 -2.38
C TYR A 653 -6.81 -26.17 -3.27
N ASP A 654 -7.99 -26.76 -3.09
CA ASP A 654 -9.19 -26.42 -3.89
C ASP A 654 -9.64 -24.97 -3.67
N SER A 655 -9.41 -24.40 -2.48
CA SER A 655 -9.75 -23.01 -2.21
C SER A 655 -8.79 -22.01 -2.85
N ARG A 656 -7.55 -22.40 -3.16
CA ARG A 656 -6.52 -21.51 -3.73
C ARG A 656 -6.46 -21.55 -5.25
N THR A 657 -6.59 -22.74 -5.85
CA THR A 657 -6.58 -22.88 -7.31
C THR A 657 -7.78 -22.19 -7.95
N GLY A 658 -7.52 -21.27 -8.93
CA GLY A 658 -8.56 -20.51 -9.62
C GLY A 658 -9.37 -19.59 -8.70
N SER A 659 -8.79 -19.08 -7.63
CA SER A 659 -9.49 -18.23 -6.65
C SER A 659 -9.96 -16.90 -7.25
N VAL A 660 -9.14 -16.28 -8.08
CA VAL A 660 -9.41 -14.99 -8.72
C VAL A 660 -10.52 -15.13 -9.76
N ALA A 661 -10.42 -16.12 -10.65
CA ALA A 661 -11.46 -16.38 -11.65
C ALA A 661 -12.83 -16.71 -11.01
N ARG A 662 -12.86 -17.52 -9.94
CA ARG A 662 -14.12 -17.80 -9.21
C ARG A 662 -14.71 -16.55 -8.55
N GLN A 663 -13.88 -15.63 -8.08
CA GLN A 663 -14.36 -14.37 -7.53
C GLN A 663 -14.96 -13.49 -8.64
N PHE A 664 -14.33 -13.45 -9.81
CA PHE A 664 -14.88 -12.81 -10.99
C PHE A 664 -16.22 -13.42 -11.42
N ASP A 665 -16.34 -14.77 -11.45
CA ASP A 665 -17.59 -15.46 -11.76
C ASP A 665 -18.74 -15.03 -10.82
N ARG A 666 -18.45 -14.91 -9.52
CA ARG A 666 -19.43 -14.43 -8.52
C ARG A 666 -19.84 -12.99 -8.75
N ILE A 667 -18.89 -12.12 -9.11
CA ILE A 667 -19.16 -10.72 -9.47
C ILE A 667 -20.06 -10.65 -10.69
N CYS A 668 -19.80 -11.44 -11.74
CA CYS A 668 -20.64 -11.50 -12.95
C CYS A 668 -22.07 -11.97 -12.60
N ASN A 669 -22.22 -12.92 -11.67
CA ASN A 669 -23.54 -13.36 -11.23
C ASN A 669 -24.31 -12.27 -10.49
N VAL A 670 -23.68 -11.51 -9.59
CA VAL A 670 -24.30 -10.35 -8.92
C VAL A 670 -24.71 -9.29 -9.94
N LEU A 671 -23.81 -8.95 -10.87
CA LEU A 671 -24.09 -7.97 -11.92
C LEU A 671 -25.21 -8.40 -12.86
N ASN A 672 -25.30 -9.70 -13.18
CA ASN A 672 -26.39 -10.25 -13.97
C ASN A 672 -27.73 -10.20 -13.20
N GLU A 673 -27.75 -10.53 -11.91
CA GLU A 673 -28.97 -10.46 -11.08
C GLU A 673 -29.50 -9.04 -10.94
N LEU A 674 -28.59 -8.05 -10.82
CA LEU A 674 -28.96 -6.62 -10.77
C LEU A 674 -29.22 -6.01 -12.17
N GLY A 675 -29.05 -6.77 -13.25
CA GLY A 675 -29.30 -6.32 -14.61
C GLY A 675 -28.26 -5.36 -15.19
N TYR A 676 -27.02 -5.42 -14.70
CA TYR A 676 -25.86 -4.72 -15.30
C TYR A 676 -25.25 -5.53 -16.46
N LEU A 677 -25.40 -6.84 -16.41
CA LEU A 677 -24.99 -7.78 -17.45
C LEU A 677 -26.21 -8.61 -17.89
N ASP A 678 -26.31 -8.86 -19.19
CA ASP A 678 -27.22 -9.86 -19.76
C ASP A 678 -26.40 -11.10 -20.09
N ARG A 679 -26.73 -12.24 -19.52
CA ARG A 679 -26.13 -13.51 -19.85
C ARG A 679 -26.63 -13.98 -21.22
N LEU A 680 -25.70 -14.27 -22.12
CA LEU A 680 -25.97 -14.80 -23.44
C LEU A 680 -25.83 -16.32 -23.41
N ASP A 681 -26.97 -17.04 -23.45
CA ASP A 681 -27.00 -18.49 -23.63
C ASP A 681 -27.03 -18.83 -25.12
N GLU A 682 -25.91 -19.07 -25.76
CA GLU A 682 -25.87 -19.64 -27.10
C GLU A 682 -26.19 -21.15 -27.02
N GLY A 683 -27.40 -21.50 -27.43
CA GLY A 683 -27.96 -22.85 -27.32
C GLY A 683 -27.03 -23.96 -27.71
N ALA A 684 -26.95 -25.01 -26.88
CA ALA A 684 -26.28 -26.30 -27.01
C ALA A 684 -24.74 -26.37 -26.94
N LYS A 685 -24.04 -25.30 -26.62
CA LYS A 685 -22.64 -25.32 -26.19
C LYS A 685 -22.52 -24.71 -24.83
N GLU A 686 -21.74 -25.33 -23.96
CA GLU A 686 -21.43 -24.86 -22.57
C GLU A 686 -20.66 -23.51 -22.55
N HIS A 687 -20.93 -22.62 -23.49
CA HIS A 687 -20.23 -21.34 -23.61
C HIS A 687 -21.10 -20.25 -22.98
N ILE A 688 -20.69 -19.79 -21.82
CA ILE A 688 -21.28 -18.64 -21.14
C ILE A 688 -20.60 -17.39 -21.66
N ASP A 689 -21.37 -16.38 -22.06
CA ASP A 689 -20.87 -15.05 -22.35
C ASP A 689 -21.82 -14.00 -21.76
N TYR A 690 -21.35 -12.75 -21.66
CA TYR A 690 -22.11 -11.65 -21.11
C TYR A 690 -22.06 -10.43 -22.01
N ARG A 691 -23.17 -9.69 -22.05
CA ARG A 691 -23.26 -8.39 -22.70
C ARG A 691 -23.61 -7.32 -21.68
N LEU A 692 -22.95 -6.15 -21.76
CA LEU A 692 -23.29 -5.01 -20.92
C LEU A 692 -24.68 -4.46 -21.32
N THR A 693 -25.49 -4.16 -20.30
CA THR A 693 -26.71 -3.39 -20.44
C THR A 693 -26.42 -1.88 -20.36
N GLU A 694 -27.43 -1.02 -20.49
CA GLU A 694 -27.28 0.42 -20.24
C GLU A 694 -26.77 0.69 -18.80
N ARG A 695 -27.26 -0.06 -17.82
CA ARG A 695 -26.77 0.01 -16.43
C ARG A 695 -25.29 -0.39 -16.35
N GLY A 696 -24.87 -1.43 -17.07
CA GLY A 696 -23.49 -1.84 -17.18
C GLY A 696 -22.60 -0.75 -17.77
N GLN A 697 -23.10 -0.05 -18.80
CA GLN A 697 -22.40 1.10 -19.38
C GLN A 697 -22.29 2.26 -18.40
N LEU A 698 -23.29 2.53 -17.57
CA LEU A 698 -23.22 3.52 -16.50
C LEU A 698 -22.13 3.15 -15.48
N LEU A 699 -22.17 1.93 -14.92
CA LEU A 699 -21.19 1.45 -13.94
C LEU A 699 -19.75 1.53 -14.45
N ARG A 700 -19.53 1.29 -15.72
CA ARG A 700 -18.22 1.37 -16.39
C ARG A 700 -17.56 2.74 -16.24
N HIS A 701 -18.32 3.82 -16.20
CA HIS A 701 -17.85 5.20 -16.12
C HIS A 701 -17.72 5.72 -14.67
N LEU A 702 -18.03 4.90 -13.67
CA LEU A 702 -17.98 5.27 -12.26
C LEU A 702 -16.79 4.57 -11.57
N TYR A 703 -15.81 5.34 -11.16
CA TYR A 703 -14.59 4.85 -10.50
C TYR A 703 -14.59 5.27 -9.02
N SER A 704 -15.26 4.48 -8.18
CA SER A 704 -15.38 4.72 -6.74
C SER A 704 -15.30 3.38 -5.98
N GLU A 705 -14.94 3.38 -4.71
CA GLU A 705 -15.00 2.16 -3.88
C GLU A 705 -16.41 1.60 -3.73
N LEU A 706 -17.42 2.46 -3.82
CA LEU A 706 -18.84 2.10 -3.78
C LEU A 706 -19.50 2.30 -5.16
N ASP A 707 -18.78 1.96 -6.23
CA ASP A 707 -19.18 2.13 -7.62
C ASP A 707 -20.55 1.50 -7.91
N LEU A 708 -20.77 0.25 -7.52
CA LEU A 708 -22.04 -0.45 -7.70
C LEU A 708 -23.17 0.17 -6.87
N VAL A 709 -22.88 0.60 -5.62
CA VAL A 709 -23.89 1.28 -4.78
C VAL A 709 -24.29 2.61 -5.40
N LEU A 710 -23.33 3.37 -5.91
CA LEU A 710 -23.58 4.64 -6.59
C LEU A 710 -24.40 4.43 -7.89
N ALA A 711 -24.00 3.47 -8.73
CA ALA A 711 -24.71 3.15 -9.97
C ALA A 711 -26.14 2.69 -9.70
N GLN A 712 -26.36 1.82 -8.71
CA GLN A 712 -27.68 1.36 -8.32
C GLN A 712 -28.53 2.49 -7.73
N ALA A 713 -27.95 3.36 -6.90
CA ALA A 713 -28.65 4.51 -6.36
C ALA A 713 -29.10 5.50 -7.44
N ILE A 714 -28.29 5.69 -8.48
CA ILE A 714 -28.66 6.48 -9.66
C ILE A 714 -29.83 5.81 -10.38
N ASP A 715 -29.75 4.51 -10.62
CA ASP A 715 -30.81 3.77 -11.35
C ASP A 715 -32.13 3.74 -10.56
N ASP A 716 -32.09 3.55 -9.26
CA ASP A 716 -33.26 3.54 -8.37
C ASP A 716 -33.85 4.95 -8.16
N GLY A 717 -33.16 6.02 -8.58
CA GLY A 717 -33.62 7.41 -8.46
C GLY A 717 -33.44 8.01 -7.09
N ALA A 718 -32.46 7.53 -6.32
CA ALA A 718 -32.19 8.06 -4.99
C ALA A 718 -31.77 9.55 -4.99
N PHE A 719 -31.29 10.05 -6.12
CA PHE A 719 -30.86 11.45 -6.30
C PHE A 719 -31.91 12.31 -7.03
N ASP A 720 -33.08 11.74 -7.39
CA ASP A 720 -34.13 12.48 -8.10
C ASP A 720 -34.68 13.61 -7.24
N GLY A 721 -34.77 14.81 -7.81
CA GLY A 721 -35.29 16.00 -7.12
C GLY A 721 -34.31 16.73 -6.21
N LEU A 722 -33.06 16.27 -6.11
CA LEU A 722 -32.00 17.01 -5.40
C LEU A 722 -31.53 18.19 -6.25
N ASP A 723 -31.20 19.30 -5.62
CA ASP A 723 -30.42 20.37 -6.23
C ASP A 723 -28.91 20.05 -6.22
N ALA A 724 -28.09 20.92 -6.83
CA ALA A 724 -26.67 20.69 -6.95
C ALA A 724 -25.94 20.60 -5.58
N THR A 725 -26.40 21.38 -4.61
CA THR A 725 -25.83 21.42 -3.26
C THR A 725 -26.22 20.18 -2.46
N GLU A 726 -27.48 19.78 -2.58
CA GLU A 726 -28.00 18.56 -1.98
C GLU A 726 -27.35 17.30 -2.57
N LEU A 727 -27.13 17.29 -3.89
CA LEU A 727 -26.45 16.20 -4.57
C LEU A 727 -25.00 16.04 -4.08
N ALA A 728 -24.25 17.14 -4.02
CA ALA A 728 -22.88 17.11 -3.50
C ALA A 728 -22.83 16.56 -2.07
N SER A 729 -23.75 17.02 -1.22
CA SER A 729 -23.92 16.56 0.16
C SER A 729 -24.23 15.06 0.25
N ALA A 730 -25.16 14.55 -0.56
CA ALA A 730 -25.56 13.15 -0.57
C ALA A 730 -24.45 12.22 -1.10
N VAL A 731 -23.82 12.56 -2.23
CA VAL A 731 -22.75 11.78 -2.85
C VAL A 731 -21.53 11.68 -1.94
N MET A 732 -21.28 12.69 -1.08
CA MET A 732 -20.18 12.64 -0.12
C MET A 732 -20.26 11.44 0.83
N SER A 733 -21.44 10.95 1.17
CA SER A 733 -21.62 9.79 2.04
C SER A 733 -21.06 8.47 1.46
N LEU A 734 -20.94 8.40 0.13
CA LEU A 734 -20.35 7.28 -0.59
C LEU A 734 -18.81 7.36 -0.67
N ILE A 735 -18.21 8.51 -0.34
CA ILE A 735 -16.80 8.80 -0.54
C ILE A 735 -16.07 8.99 0.79
N TYR A 736 -16.75 9.56 1.77
CA TYR A 736 -16.12 9.91 3.05
C TYR A 736 -15.74 8.69 3.86
N GLU A 737 -14.51 8.73 4.39
CA GLU A 737 -13.97 7.74 5.31
C GLU A 737 -13.55 8.44 6.60
N PRO A 738 -14.26 8.24 7.71
CA PRO A 738 -13.90 8.83 8.98
C PRO A 738 -12.63 8.19 9.54
N ARG A 739 -11.87 8.95 10.32
CA ARG A 739 -10.65 8.46 10.98
C ARG A 739 -10.91 7.40 12.05
N ARG A 740 -12.10 7.36 12.62
CA ARG A 740 -12.51 6.43 13.68
C ARG A 740 -13.96 6.06 13.48
N GLY A 741 -14.24 4.76 13.48
CA GLY A 741 -15.58 4.26 13.25
C GLY A 741 -16.03 4.40 11.79
N SER A 742 -17.23 3.94 11.48
CA SER A 742 -17.90 4.07 10.20
C SER A 742 -19.42 4.18 10.45
N GLY A 743 -20.18 4.64 9.45
CA GLY A 743 -21.63 4.79 9.55
C GLY A 743 -22.05 6.02 10.37
N GLY A 744 -21.22 7.07 10.40
CA GLY A 744 -21.51 8.32 11.09
C GLY A 744 -22.74 9.02 10.53
N GLU A 745 -23.44 9.77 11.41
CA GLU A 745 -24.55 10.64 11.04
C GLU A 745 -24.08 12.11 11.11
N PRO A 746 -24.65 13.02 10.29
CA PRO A 746 -24.30 14.43 10.34
C PRO A 746 -24.82 15.09 11.63
N ARG A 747 -24.28 16.24 12.00
CA ARG A 747 -24.78 17.04 13.11
C ARG A 747 -26.26 17.41 12.91
N HIS A 748 -26.62 17.70 11.67
CA HIS A 748 -28.00 17.92 11.22
C HIS A 748 -28.08 17.63 9.72
N TYR A 749 -29.19 17.06 9.28
CA TYR A 749 -29.46 16.92 7.85
C TYR A 749 -29.90 18.26 7.27
N PRO A 750 -29.34 18.70 6.12
CA PRO A 750 -29.86 19.86 5.41
C PRO A 750 -31.35 19.72 5.13
N GLY A 751 -32.14 20.75 5.46
CA GLY A 751 -33.60 20.67 5.38
C GLY A 751 -34.30 19.87 6.49
N GLY A 752 -33.55 19.34 7.47
CA GLY A 752 -34.05 18.51 8.58
C GLY A 752 -34.33 17.05 8.16
N MET A 753 -34.96 16.29 9.05
CA MET A 753 -35.22 14.85 8.83
C MET A 753 -36.23 14.54 7.71
N GLN A 754 -36.97 15.54 7.24
CA GLN A 754 -37.90 15.44 6.09
C GLN A 754 -37.33 16.13 4.84
N GLY A 755 -36.14 16.68 4.93
CA GLY A 755 -35.44 17.31 3.80
C GLY A 755 -34.97 16.26 2.78
N ASN A 756 -34.75 16.68 1.56
CA ASN A 756 -34.36 15.83 0.44
C ASN A 756 -33.08 15.00 0.74
N VAL A 757 -32.09 15.59 1.40
CA VAL A 757 -30.85 14.90 1.76
C VAL A 757 -31.10 13.75 2.76
N ALA A 758 -31.98 13.94 3.74
CA ALA A 758 -32.32 12.89 4.70
C ALA A 758 -33.10 11.74 4.03
N VAL A 759 -34.01 12.07 3.11
CA VAL A 759 -34.76 11.09 2.32
C VAL A 759 -33.79 10.29 1.43
N CYS A 760 -32.91 10.97 0.72
CA CYS A 760 -31.86 10.34 -0.09
C CYS A 760 -30.96 9.42 0.76
N ALA A 761 -30.54 9.87 1.96
CA ALA A 761 -29.73 9.06 2.87
C ALA A 761 -30.43 7.76 3.27
N ALA A 762 -31.75 7.79 3.50
CA ALA A 762 -32.51 6.58 3.80
C ALA A 762 -32.57 5.62 2.59
N GLN A 763 -32.73 6.15 1.38
CA GLN A 763 -32.68 5.36 0.14
C GLN A 763 -31.29 4.75 -0.09
N LEU A 764 -30.21 5.52 0.06
CA LEU A 764 -28.83 5.03 -0.04
C LEU A 764 -28.54 3.90 0.95
N LYS A 765 -29.00 4.00 2.18
CA LYS A 765 -28.89 2.92 3.18
C LYS A 765 -29.63 1.66 2.73
N GLY A 766 -30.81 1.81 2.11
CA GLY A 766 -31.59 0.69 1.55
C GLY A 766 -30.84 0.00 0.39
N VAL A 767 -30.31 0.77 -0.55
CA VAL A 767 -29.51 0.26 -1.69
C VAL A 767 -28.28 -0.47 -1.18
N HIS A 768 -27.54 0.14 -0.26
CA HIS A 768 -26.35 -0.47 0.34
C HIS A 768 -26.67 -1.82 1.00
N ALA A 769 -27.74 -1.88 1.80
CA ALA A 769 -28.14 -3.11 2.49
C ALA A 769 -28.55 -4.22 1.51
N SER A 770 -29.22 -3.88 0.40
CA SER A 770 -29.59 -4.85 -0.64
C SER A 770 -28.35 -5.42 -1.34
N ILE A 771 -27.36 -4.57 -1.68
CA ILE A 771 -26.11 -5.01 -2.31
C ILE A 771 -25.27 -5.83 -1.33
N ALA A 772 -25.20 -5.43 -0.05
CA ALA A 772 -24.49 -6.17 0.98
C ALA A 772 -25.05 -7.60 1.14
N MET A 773 -26.37 -7.75 1.12
CA MET A 773 -27.04 -9.04 1.18
C MET A 773 -26.69 -9.93 -0.03
N LEU A 774 -26.70 -9.35 -1.24
CA LEU A 774 -26.29 -10.07 -2.45
C LEU A 774 -24.81 -10.48 -2.39
N CYS A 775 -23.92 -9.60 -1.92
CA CYS A 775 -22.50 -9.94 -1.74
C CYS A 775 -22.31 -11.12 -0.77
N GLU A 776 -23.09 -11.18 0.33
CA GLU A 776 -23.09 -12.30 1.26
C GLU A 776 -23.58 -13.59 0.59
N ASP A 777 -24.68 -13.54 -0.14
CA ASP A 777 -25.26 -14.70 -0.84
C ASP A 777 -24.30 -15.32 -1.85
N TYR A 778 -23.53 -14.48 -2.55
CA TYR A 778 -22.49 -14.91 -3.51
C TYR A 778 -21.11 -15.07 -2.88
N ALA A 779 -20.97 -14.99 -1.56
CA ALA A 779 -19.69 -15.07 -0.84
C ALA A 779 -18.61 -14.12 -1.37
N LEU A 780 -19.01 -12.88 -1.61
CA LEU A 780 -18.16 -11.72 -1.87
C LEU A 780 -17.97 -10.90 -0.59
N ASP A 781 -16.95 -10.04 -0.57
CA ASP A 781 -16.74 -9.12 0.53
C ASP A 781 -17.89 -8.10 0.60
N GLU A 782 -18.34 -7.78 1.82
CA GLU A 782 -19.37 -6.77 2.05
C GLU A 782 -18.84 -5.38 1.62
N PRO A 783 -19.65 -4.55 0.91
CA PRO A 783 -19.27 -3.19 0.55
C PRO A 783 -19.04 -2.33 1.81
N ARG A 784 -18.11 -1.38 1.72
CA ARG A 784 -17.80 -0.46 2.81
C ARG A 784 -19.06 0.29 3.27
N GLN A 785 -19.22 0.47 4.58
CA GLN A 785 -20.33 1.21 5.15
C GLN A 785 -20.36 2.67 4.67
N LEU A 786 -21.56 3.19 4.43
CA LEU A 786 -21.79 4.60 4.15
C LEU A 786 -21.48 5.46 5.38
N ASP A 787 -21.00 6.68 5.16
CA ASP A 787 -20.77 7.64 6.25
C ASP A 787 -21.31 9.03 5.92
N PHE A 788 -22.28 9.48 6.69
CA PHE A 788 -22.95 10.77 6.52
C PHE A 788 -22.38 11.88 7.40
N GLY A 789 -21.30 11.59 8.16
CA GLY A 789 -20.79 12.46 9.22
C GLY A 789 -20.37 13.86 8.82
N ILE A 790 -20.16 14.14 7.51
CA ILE A 790 -19.77 15.45 6.99
C ILE A 790 -20.69 15.97 5.88
N THR A 791 -21.87 15.39 5.72
CA THR A 791 -22.80 15.84 4.67
C THR A 791 -23.27 17.28 4.86
N ASP A 792 -23.49 17.69 6.11
CA ASP A 792 -23.81 19.08 6.47
C ASP A 792 -22.66 20.06 6.14
N VAL A 793 -21.43 19.65 6.38
CA VAL A 793 -20.21 20.44 6.10
C VAL A 793 -20.05 20.69 4.60
N VAL A 794 -20.23 19.62 3.80
CA VAL A 794 -20.16 19.70 2.32
C VAL A 794 -21.32 20.53 1.75
N TYR A 795 -22.50 20.41 2.32
CA TYR A 795 -23.66 21.22 1.94
C TYR A 795 -23.37 22.71 2.11
N GLU A 796 -22.89 23.15 3.29
CA GLU A 796 -22.54 24.53 3.56
C GLU A 796 -21.42 25.02 2.61
N TRP A 797 -20.41 24.18 2.32
CA TRP A 797 -19.36 24.52 1.36
C TRP A 797 -19.92 24.70 -0.04
N ALA A 798 -20.75 23.78 -0.54
CA ALA A 798 -21.35 23.88 -1.87
C ALA A 798 -22.31 25.07 -2.02
N GLN A 799 -22.85 25.60 -0.91
CA GLN A 799 -23.60 26.85 -0.89
C GLN A 799 -22.76 28.14 -0.99
N GLY A 800 -21.41 28.00 -0.90
CA GLY A 800 -20.53 29.16 -0.99
C GLY A 800 -19.97 29.66 0.34
N GLU A 801 -20.27 28.99 1.46
CA GLU A 801 -19.73 29.36 2.76
C GLU A 801 -18.20 29.26 2.83
N SER A 802 -17.60 30.04 3.73
CA SER A 802 -16.15 30.09 3.88
C SER A 802 -15.57 28.84 4.56
N LEU A 803 -14.29 28.54 4.32
CA LEU A 803 -13.57 27.41 4.92
C LEU A 803 -13.60 27.48 6.46
N SER A 804 -13.45 28.68 7.02
CA SER A 804 -13.48 28.89 8.47
C SER A 804 -14.81 28.49 9.09
N ARG A 805 -15.91 28.79 8.39
CA ARG A 805 -17.26 28.45 8.85
C ARG A 805 -17.55 26.96 8.78
N VAL A 806 -17.26 26.31 7.64
CA VAL A 806 -17.55 24.89 7.45
C VAL A 806 -16.73 23.98 8.37
N LEU A 807 -15.51 24.38 8.72
CA LEU A 807 -14.66 23.63 9.66
C LEU A 807 -15.01 23.91 11.13
N TYR A 808 -15.77 24.97 11.43
CA TYR A 808 -16.10 25.33 12.81
C TYR A 808 -16.90 24.24 13.52
N GLY A 809 -16.41 23.80 14.68
CA GLY A 809 -17.05 22.75 15.48
C GLY A 809 -16.96 21.34 14.89
N THR A 810 -16.05 21.12 13.93
CA THR A 810 -15.74 19.80 13.38
C THR A 810 -14.37 19.32 13.85
N ASP A 811 -14.12 18.00 13.79
CA ASP A 811 -12.80 17.41 13.99
C ASP A 811 -11.98 17.31 12.68
N LEU A 812 -12.48 17.91 11.59
CA LEU A 812 -11.83 17.90 10.29
C LEU A 812 -10.65 18.88 10.24
N THR A 813 -9.54 18.43 9.68
CA THR A 813 -8.46 19.35 9.28
C THR A 813 -8.77 19.93 7.90
N GLY A 814 -8.21 21.11 7.58
CA GLY A 814 -8.35 21.71 6.25
C GLY A 814 -7.92 20.77 5.12
N GLY A 815 -6.82 20.02 5.31
CA GLY A 815 -6.35 19.08 4.31
C GLY A 815 -7.22 17.83 4.14
N ASP A 816 -7.87 17.33 5.20
CA ASP A 816 -8.83 16.22 5.07
C ASP A 816 -10.09 16.66 4.34
N PHE A 817 -10.58 17.85 4.67
CA PHE A 817 -11.73 18.47 3.99
C PHE A 817 -11.44 18.66 2.49
N VAL A 818 -10.35 19.32 2.13
CA VAL A 818 -9.95 19.56 0.74
C VAL A 818 -9.81 18.23 -0.03
N ARG A 819 -9.16 17.22 0.58
CA ARG A 819 -9.04 15.90 -0.06
C ARG A 819 -10.39 15.22 -0.28
N GLY A 820 -11.28 15.27 0.70
CA GLY A 820 -12.64 14.76 0.57
C GLY A 820 -13.40 15.46 -0.56
N CYS A 821 -13.36 16.79 -0.61
CA CYS A 821 -14.00 17.58 -1.66
C CYS A 821 -13.39 17.32 -3.05
N LYS A 822 -12.08 17.08 -3.17
CA LYS A 822 -11.46 16.71 -4.47
C LYS A 822 -11.95 15.34 -4.96
N ARG A 823 -12.02 14.34 -4.08
CA ARG A 823 -12.61 13.02 -4.43
C ARG A 823 -14.08 13.16 -4.81
N LEU A 824 -14.82 14.02 -4.11
CA LEU A 824 -16.22 14.31 -4.44
C LEU A 824 -16.35 14.99 -5.80
N ALA A 825 -15.53 15.99 -6.08
CA ALA A 825 -15.51 16.68 -7.36
C ALA A 825 -15.24 15.70 -8.53
N ASP A 826 -14.27 14.78 -8.35
CA ASP A 826 -13.98 13.74 -9.33
C ASP A 826 -15.22 12.83 -9.60
N VAL A 827 -15.89 12.34 -8.56
CA VAL A 827 -17.09 11.51 -8.73
C VAL A 827 -18.25 12.31 -9.36
N LEU A 828 -18.45 13.56 -8.96
CA LEU A 828 -19.49 14.42 -9.57
C LEU A 828 -19.22 14.66 -11.07
N GLN A 829 -17.96 14.83 -11.46
CA GLN A 829 -17.55 14.94 -12.85
C GLN A 829 -17.81 13.63 -13.61
N GLN A 830 -17.51 12.48 -13.03
CA GLN A 830 -17.83 11.16 -13.60
C GLN A 830 -19.34 11.01 -13.85
N ILE A 831 -20.19 11.37 -12.90
CA ILE A 831 -21.66 11.35 -13.07
C ILE A 831 -22.08 12.29 -14.21
N ALA A 832 -21.51 13.48 -14.30
CA ALA A 832 -21.82 14.42 -15.37
C ALA A 832 -21.42 13.89 -16.75
N VAL A 833 -20.24 13.29 -16.87
CA VAL A 833 -19.72 12.68 -18.12
C VAL A 833 -20.51 11.43 -18.51
N ALA A 834 -20.97 10.65 -17.52
CA ALA A 834 -21.82 9.48 -17.75
C ALA A 834 -23.24 9.84 -18.24
N GLY A 835 -23.54 11.11 -18.48
CA GLY A 835 -24.84 11.61 -18.95
C GLY A 835 -25.52 10.76 -20.01
N PRO A 836 -24.86 10.32 -21.11
CA PRO A 836 -25.46 9.46 -22.15
C PRO A 836 -26.02 8.13 -21.65
N TYR A 837 -25.54 7.63 -20.50
CA TYR A 837 -25.89 6.34 -19.90
C TYR A 837 -26.84 6.47 -18.70
N LEU A 838 -27.26 7.68 -18.35
CA LEU A 838 -28.20 7.94 -17.24
C LEU A 838 -29.68 7.69 -17.64
N GLY A 839 -29.93 7.26 -18.86
CA GLY A 839 -31.28 7.01 -19.36
C GLY A 839 -32.19 8.24 -19.23
N LYS A 840 -33.35 8.07 -18.58
CA LYS A 840 -34.33 9.16 -18.40
C LYS A 840 -33.81 10.33 -17.53
N ARG A 841 -32.73 10.13 -16.78
CA ARG A 841 -32.14 11.12 -15.86
C ARG A 841 -31.02 11.93 -16.50
N ALA A 842 -30.68 11.65 -17.76
CA ALA A 842 -29.61 12.37 -18.47
C ALA A 842 -29.84 13.89 -18.52
N GLU A 843 -31.09 14.33 -18.76
CA GLU A 843 -31.44 15.74 -18.85
C GLU A 843 -31.52 16.45 -17.49
N THR A 844 -31.66 15.71 -16.40
CA THR A 844 -31.81 16.26 -15.06
C THR A 844 -30.53 16.09 -14.24
N LEU A 845 -30.03 14.87 -14.05
CA LEU A 845 -28.93 14.58 -13.13
C LEU A 845 -27.57 15.05 -13.66
N ALA A 846 -27.27 14.91 -14.95
CA ALA A 846 -25.97 15.31 -15.49
C ALA A 846 -25.70 16.82 -15.36
N PRO A 847 -26.63 17.73 -15.69
CA PRO A 847 -26.45 19.16 -15.46
C PRO A 847 -26.31 19.51 -13.96
N ILE A 848 -27.11 18.85 -13.08
CA ILE A 848 -27.03 19.04 -11.65
C ILE A 848 -25.67 18.59 -11.10
N ALA A 849 -25.16 17.44 -11.57
CA ALA A 849 -23.85 16.94 -11.19
C ALA A 849 -22.71 17.87 -11.64
N LYS A 850 -22.81 18.45 -12.85
CA LYS A 850 -21.88 19.47 -13.34
C LYS A 850 -21.89 20.70 -12.46
N GLN A 851 -23.06 21.21 -12.11
CA GLN A 851 -23.20 22.37 -11.23
C GLN A 851 -22.69 22.07 -9.82
N ALA A 852 -22.94 20.85 -9.30
CA ALA A 852 -22.42 20.39 -8.02
C ALA A 852 -20.88 20.33 -8.03
N TYR A 853 -20.28 19.86 -9.12
CA TYR A 853 -18.83 19.92 -9.32
C TYR A 853 -18.30 21.33 -9.23
N GLU A 854 -18.90 22.29 -9.96
CA GLU A 854 -18.48 23.70 -9.95
C GLU A 854 -18.62 24.31 -8.54
N ASN A 855 -19.70 23.98 -7.81
CA ASN A 855 -19.92 24.45 -6.46
C ASN A 855 -18.90 23.92 -5.45
N VAL A 856 -18.43 22.68 -5.63
CA VAL A 856 -17.46 22.04 -4.73
C VAL A 856 -16.03 22.42 -5.10
N ASN A 857 -15.69 22.46 -6.41
CA ASN A 857 -14.35 22.71 -6.92
C ASN A 857 -14.03 24.21 -7.01
N ARG A 858 -13.99 24.88 -5.86
CA ARG A 858 -13.72 26.31 -5.76
C ARG A 858 -12.68 26.60 -4.66
N GLY A 859 -12.10 27.82 -4.68
CA GLY A 859 -11.13 28.26 -3.68
C GLY A 859 -10.00 27.27 -3.50
N ILE A 860 -9.68 26.92 -2.27
CA ILE A 860 -8.60 26.01 -1.91
C ILE A 860 -8.80 24.57 -2.47
N VAL A 861 -10.04 24.14 -2.74
CA VAL A 861 -10.31 22.85 -3.35
C VAL A 861 -9.86 22.80 -4.81
N ALA A 862 -10.00 23.91 -5.54
CA ALA A 862 -9.58 24.02 -6.94
C ALA A 862 -8.05 24.09 -7.10
N TYR A 863 -7.29 24.36 -6.03
CA TYR A 863 -5.82 24.43 -6.11
C TYR A 863 -5.20 23.11 -6.55
N SER A 864 -4.49 23.11 -7.70
CA SER A 864 -3.92 21.90 -8.31
C SER A 864 -2.52 21.56 -7.80
N GLY A 865 -1.76 22.58 -7.37
CA GLY A 865 -0.36 22.43 -6.97
C GLY A 865 0.63 22.26 -8.15
N VAL A 866 0.23 22.70 -9.35
CA VAL A 866 1.02 22.56 -10.60
C VAL A 866 1.37 23.93 -11.21
N ASP A 867 0.80 25.02 -10.68
CA ASP A 867 1.04 26.39 -11.16
C ASP A 867 2.39 26.97 -10.71
#